data_acca17ee433404517b4d10efed209c9b
#
_entry.id   acca17ee433404517b4d10efed209c9b
#
_cell.length_a   1.000
_cell.length_b   1.000
_cell.length_c   1.000
_cell.angle_alpha   90.00
_cell.angle_beta   90.00
_cell.angle_gamma   90.00
#
_symmetry.space_group_name_H-M   'P 1'
#
loop_
_entity.id
_entity.type
_entity.pdbx_description
1 polymer ?
#
loop_
_entity_poly.entity_id
_entity_poly.type
_entity_poly.pdbx_seq_one_letter_code
_entity_poly.pdbx_strand_id
1 'polypeptide(L)'
;MHCGRASGKEKAGCLCFRRGSSATTANMGTSLRELQHALQEKNIEMKMKDSRILALEQELKRRNEIIRRLESELDKYRSVLQPAVATRTRNRGQGISAEPQGYKNLADASKPLQRHSKSTKSKELIKDAILDNDFLKKLEASQIREVVECMCEKKWKKDEFVIKEGDQGSDLYVLEEGKVKVLKEGAILGQMGPGRVFGELAILYKCPRTASVKAESDVKIWAIDRQTFQTIMMKTGIMRQKEHIDFLKSVPLLKILREDILSKVADCIEEAFYDEGEYIIRQGARGDTFFIIKKGAVNVTQRPSVHAEPVFVRTLGKGDFFGEKALKGEDLRTANCIAASGGVHCLVLDREAFEAYIGSLEDMKTDKYSDKERGVEPQTASRSKAEQDEFAKVNLRDLSIIKTLGVGGFGRVELVQLANDNRTFAMKTLKKHHIVETRQQEHIMNEKRIMMEANSPFIVRLFKTFTNKKYLFMLLEACLGGELWTILRDKGSFDDGTTRFYVGCVIEAFTYLHERGIVYRDLKPENLLLDSKGYCKLVDFGFAKRIGSGRKTWTFCGTPEYVAPEIILNKGHDLSADYWSLGILMFELLTGSPPFTGSDPMKTYNIILKGIDMIEFPRKVLKNAQALIKKLCRDNPTERLGYQKGGLKDIMKNKWFDGFNWEGLRQRKLQAPIIPKIKSPTDASNFDDYPPDDETPPDDTSGWDRDF
;
A
#
# COMPACT_ATOMS: atom_id res chain seq x y z
N MET A 1 -28.75 7.14 -41.16
CA MET A 1 -29.95 6.54 -41.81
C MET A 1 -30.84 5.96 -40.73
N HIS A 2 -32.08 6.45 -40.71
CA HIS A 2 -33.32 5.95 -40.05
C HIS A 2 -33.27 5.71 -38.53
N CYS A 3 -33.82 6.56 -37.71
CA CYS A 3 -35.24 7.04 -37.52
C CYS A 3 -36.19 5.88 -37.09
N GLY A 4 -36.67 5.96 -35.88
CA GLY A 4 -37.73 5.14 -35.29
C GLY A 4 -38.33 5.81 -34.06
N ARG A 5 -39.29 6.72 -34.27
CA ARG A 5 -40.20 7.26 -33.24
C ARG A 5 -41.23 6.18 -32.86
N ALA A 6 -41.52 6.02 -31.58
CA ALA A 6 -42.77 5.41 -31.13
C ALA A 6 -43.39 6.27 -30.02
N SER A 7 -44.55 6.81 -30.34
CA SER A 7 -45.47 7.53 -29.48
C SER A 7 -46.30 6.54 -28.65
N GLY A 8 -46.45 6.76 -27.35
CA GLY A 8 -47.40 6.05 -26.47
C GLY A 8 -48.36 7.04 -25.81
N LYS A 9 -49.61 6.91 -26.17
CA LYS A 9 -50.75 7.73 -25.71
C LYS A 9 -51.12 7.37 -24.26
N GLU A 10 -51.27 8.38 -23.45
CA GLU A 10 -51.96 8.31 -22.16
C GLU A 10 -53.46 8.06 -22.36
N LYS A 11 -54.03 7.13 -21.60
CA LYS A 11 -55.48 6.97 -21.39
C LYS A 11 -55.84 7.51 -20.01
N ALA A 12 -56.61 8.60 -20.02
CA ALA A 12 -57.30 9.11 -18.86
C ALA A 12 -58.41 8.14 -18.42
N GLY A 13 -58.35 7.66 -17.21
CA GLY A 13 -59.41 6.91 -16.54
C GLY A 13 -60.27 7.86 -15.68
N CYS A 14 -61.51 8.02 -16.08
CA CYS A 14 -62.53 8.82 -15.39
C CYS A 14 -63.10 7.99 -14.21
N LEU A 15 -62.96 8.46 -12.98
CA LEU A 15 -63.61 7.90 -11.81
C LEU A 15 -64.76 8.80 -11.35
N CYS A 16 -65.98 8.27 -11.50
CA CYS A 16 -67.21 8.86 -11.00
C CYS A 16 -67.24 8.77 -9.47
N PHE A 17 -67.40 9.93 -8.83
CA PHE A 17 -67.74 10.02 -7.39
C PHE A 17 -69.26 10.14 -7.21
N ARG A 18 -69.84 9.19 -6.46
CA ARG A 18 -71.22 9.31 -5.87
C ARG A 18 -71.16 10.23 -4.65
N ARG A 19 -72.13 11.13 -4.58
CA ARG A 19 -72.37 12.03 -3.46
C ARG A 19 -72.88 11.26 -2.25
N GLY A 20 -72.27 11.53 -1.08
CA GLY A 20 -72.78 11.15 0.26
C GLY A 20 -72.36 12.19 1.31
N SER A 21 -73.35 12.90 1.78
CA SER A 21 -73.58 13.69 2.98
C SER A 21 -72.45 14.43 3.69
N SER A 22 -72.75 15.73 3.81
CA SER A 22 -72.24 16.82 4.60
C SER A 22 -71.94 16.50 6.07
N ALA A 23 -70.65 16.52 6.51
CA ALA A 23 -70.21 16.92 7.85
C ALA A 23 -68.68 16.98 8.03
N THR A 24 -67.87 16.86 6.97
CA THR A 24 -66.37 16.82 7.09
C THR A 24 -65.64 17.86 6.24
N THR A 25 -66.31 18.86 5.73
CA THR A 25 -65.76 19.80 4.75
C THR A 25 -64.88 20.93 5.33
N ALA A 26 -64.92 21.19 6.63
CA ALA A 26 -64.12 22.26 7.24
C ALA A 26 -62.68 21.84 7.56
N ASN A 27 -62.41 20.59 7.88
CA ASN A 27 -61.06 20.10 8.22
C ASN A 27 -60.25 19.65 7.00
N MET A 28 -60.92 19.30 5.87
CA MET A 28 -60.26 18.98 4.61
C MET A 28 -59.72 20.20 3.86
N GLY A 29 -60.33 21.37 4.05
CA GLY A 29 -59.95 22.60 3.41
C GLY A 29 -58.64 23.22 3.91
N THR A 30 -58.35 23.07 5.18
CA THR A 30 -57.09 23.48 5.82
C THR A 30 -55.95 22.57 5.37
N SER A 31 -56.14 21.27 5.45
CA SER A 31 -55.14 20.27 5.00
C SER A 31 -54.83 20.36 3.51
N LEU A 32 -55.80 20.66 2.66
CA LEU A 32 -55.58 20.83 1.24
C LEU A 32 -54.79 22.11 0.90
N ARG A 33 -55.03 23.20 1.65
CA ARG A 33 -54.28 24.45 1.52
C ARG A 33 -52.86 24.32 1.98
N GLU A 34 -52.61 23.61 3.07
CA GLU A 34 -51.27 23.30 3.60
C GLU A 34 -50.50 22.45 2.60
N LEU A 35 -51.10 21.41 2.01
CA LEU A 35 -50.51 20.60 0.97
C LEU A 35 -50.21 21.39 -0.29
N GLN A 36 -51.11 22.32 -0.69
CA GLN A 36 -50.88 23.21 -1.85
C GLN A 36 -49.72 24.19 -1.58
N HIS A 37 -49.62 24.73 -0.35
CA HIS A 37 -48.51 25.60 0.03
C HIS A 37 -47.17 24.82 0.03
N ALA A 38 -47.11 23.63 0.63
CA ALA A 38 -45.94 22.78 0.62
C ALA A 38 -45.55 22.36 -0.79
N LEU A 39 -46.50 22.10 -1.68
CA LEU A 39 -46.21 21.81 -3.09
C LEU A 39 -45.66 23.04 -3.84
N GLN A 40 -46.17 24.24 -3.55
CA GLN A 40 -45.61 25.48 -4.10
C GLN A 40 -44.19 25.74 -3.63
N GLU A 41 -43.88 25.52 -2.32
CA GLU A 41 -42.53 25.66 -1.78
C GLU A 41 -41.56 24.65 -2.43
N LYS A 42 -41.99 23.39 -2.58
CA LYS A 42 -41.19 22.38 -3.26
C LYS A 42 -40.95 22.68 -4.74
N ASN A 43 -41.94 23.24 -5.42
CA ASN A 43 -41.77 23.67 -6.81
C ASN A 43 -40.80 24.85 -6.96
N ILE A 44 -40.79 25.79 -6.00
CA ILE A 44 -39.82 26.88 -5.96
C ILE A 44 -38.41 26.32 -5.69
N GLU A 45 -38.27 25.40 -4.70
CA GLU A 45 -37.01 24.73 -4.40
C GLU A 45 -36.46 23.97 -5.62
N MET A 46 -37.34 23.24 -6.35
CA MET A 46 -36.96 22.54 -7.60
C MET A 46 -36.47 23.52 -8.66
N LYS A 47 -37.19 24.61 -8.91
CA LYS A 47 -36.75 25.63 -9.87
C LYS A 47 -35.39 26.25 -9.51
N MET A 48 -35.13 26.46 -8.23
CA MET A 48 -33.82 26.95 -7.78
C MET A 48 -32.71 25.90 -8.01
N LYS A 49 -33.00 24.62 -7.77
CA LYS A 49 -32.06 23.52 -8.05
C LYS A 49 -31.80 23.38 -9.55
N ASP A 50 -32.85 23.46 -10.38
CA ASP A 50 -32.71 23.41 -11.85
C ASP A 50 -31.85 24.57 -12.38
N SER A 51 -32.07 25.79 -11.87
CA SER A 51 -31.25 26.96 -12.20
C SER A 51 -29.76 26.74 -11.77
N ARG A 52 -29.53 26.12 -10.64
CA ARG A 52 -28.19 25.81 -10.17
C ARG A 52 -27.52 24.73 -11.02
N ILE A 53 -28.25 23.68 -11.40
CA ILE A 53 -27.79 22.64 -12.33
C ILE A 53 -27.37 23.26 -13.66
N LEU A 54 -28.24 24.10 -14.24
CA LEU A 54 -27.94 24.77 -15.50
C LEU A 54 -26.68 25.66 -15.44
N ALA A 55 -26.49 26.37 -14.33
CA ALA A 55 -25.29 27.17 -14.11
C ALA A 55 -24.02 26.32 -14.00
N LEU A 56 -24.10 25.17 -13.30
CA LEU A 56 -22.98 24.21 -13.18
C LEU A 56 -22.64 23.51 -14.50
N GLU A 57 -23.65 23.18 -15.31
CA GLU A 57 -23.48 22.62 -16.65
C GLU A 57 -22.79 23.62 -17.60
N GLN A 58 -23.14 24.90 -17.51
CA GLN A 58 -22.50 25.98 -18.29
C GLN A 58 -21.02 26.14 -17.85
N GLU A 59 -20.74 26.11 -16.56
CA GLU A 59 -19.37 26.19 -16.04
C GLU A 59 -18.55 24.96 -16.44
N LEU A 60 -19.12 23.76 -16.37
CA LEU A 60 -18.49 22.52 -16.83
C LEU A 60 -18.15 22.57 -18.32
N LYS A 61 -19.09 23.08 -19.14
CA LYS A 61 -18.88 23.26 -20.59
C LYS A 61 -17.72 24.21 -20.85
N ARG A 62 -17.67 25.35 -20.16
CA ARG A 62 -16.57 26.32 -20.26
C ARG A 62 -15.22 25.71 -19.86
N ARG A 63 -15.16 24.94 -18.77
CA ARG A 63 -13.93 24.26 -18.33
C ARG A 63 -13.48 23.22 -19.35
N ASN A 64 -14.40 22.45 -19.92
CA ASN A 64 -14.08 21.47 -20.96
C ASN A 64 -13.56 22.14 -22.25
N GLU A 65 -14.03 23.31 -22.60
CA GLU A 65 -13.50 24.10 -23.74
C GLU A 65 -12.06 24.55 -23.46
N ILE A 66 -11.77 24.99 -22.23
CA ILE A 66 -10.40 25.36 -21.81
C ILE A 66 -9.48 24.13 -21.87
N ILE A 67 -9.92 22.97 -21.37
CA ILE A 67 -9.14 21.71 -21.42
C ILE A 67 -8.82 21.35 -22.88
N ARG A 68 -9.80 21.35 -23.77
CA ARG A 68 -9.57 21.04 -25.20
C ARG A 68 -8.62 22.03 -25.88
N ARG A 69 -8.68 23.30 -25.48
CA ARG A 69 -7.73 24.30 -25.99
C ARG A 69 -6.31 24.02 -25.51
N LEU A 70 -6.13 23.71 -24.22
CA LEU A 70 -4.83 23.36 -23.65
C LEU A 70 -4.28 22.05 -24.23
N GLU A 71 -5.12 21.05 -24.45
CA GLU A 71 -4.74 19.80 -25.14
C GLU A 71 -4.27 20.07 -26.57
N SER A 72 -5.00 20.94 -27.31
CA SER A 72 -4.61 21.34 -28.67
C SER A 72 -3.29 22.13 -28.70
N GLU A 73 -3.04 22.99 -27.71
CA GLU A 73 -1.76 23.68 -27.56
C GLU A 73 -0.63 22.69 -27.20
N LEU A 74 -0.90 21.74 -26.32
CA LEU A 74 0.05 20.68 -25.96
C LEU A 74 0.43 19.81 -27.18
N ASP A 75 -0.54 19.47 -28.03
CA ASP A 75 -0.30 18.71 -29.27
C ASP A 75 0.50 19.53 -30.31
N LYS A 76 0.29 20.85 -30.37
CA LYS A 76 1.16 21.72 -31.18
C LYS A 76 2.60 21.72 -30.69
N TYR A 77 2.83 21.78 -29.39
CA TYR A 77 4.19 21.64 -28.82
C TYR A 77 4.78 20.25 -29.04
N ARG A 78 3.98 19.19 -28.97
CA ARG A 78 4.40 17.81 -29.28
C ARG A 78 4.77 17.60 -30.75
N SER A 79 4.09 18.29 -31.66
CA SER A 79 4.36 18.18 -33.12
C SER A 79 5.56 18.99 -33.58
N VAL A 80 5.98 20.01 -32.83
CA VAL A 80 7.18 20.83 -33.11
C VAL A 80 8.45 20.22 -32.49
N LEU A 81 8.32 19.48 -31.41
CA LEU A 81 9.38 18.64 -30.90
C LEU A 81 9.41 17.39 -31.78
N GLN A 82 10.31 17.38 -32.79
CA GLN A 82 10.71 16.14 -33.44
C GLN A 82 10.86 15.08 -32.31
N PRO A 83 10.44 13.82 -32.55
CA PRO A 83 10.84 12.77 -31.68
C PRO A 83 12.37 12.71 -31.74
N ALA A 84 13.04 13.49 -30.89
CA ALA A 84 14.29 13.03 -30.40
C ALA A 84 13.98 11.60 -29.96
N VAL A 85 14.60 10.64 -30.58
CA VAL A 85 14.81 9.32 -30.00
C VAL A 85 15.53 9.63 -28.69
N ALA A 86 14.76 10.06 -27.73
CA ALA A 86 15.15 10.03 -26.35
C ALA A 86 15.22 8.55 -26.04
N THR A 87 16.38 7.98 -26.25
CA THR A 87 16.91 7.03 -25.31
C THR A 87 16.76 7.71 -23.96
N ARG A 88 15.56 7.59 -23.38
CA ARG A 88 15.38 7.82 -21.96
C ARG A 88 16.34 6.84 -21.32
N THR A 89 17.49 7.33 -20.92
CA THR A 89 18.36 6.66 -19.98
C THR A 89 17.50 6.50 -18.73
N ARG A 90 16.88 5.35 -18.67
CA ARG A 90 16.07 4.95 -17.52
C ARG A 90 17.08 4.75 -16.41
N ASN A 91 17.16 5.69 -15.47
CA ASN A 91 17.98 5.51 -14.30
C ASN A 91 17.43 4.33 -13.52
N ARG A 92 18.32 3.44 -13.05
CA ARG A 92 17.98 2.38 -12.12
C ARG A 92 17.21 2.98 -10.96
N GLY A 93 16.06 2.40 -10.59
CA GLY A 93 15.29 2.83 -9.43
C GLY A 93 16.14 2.69 -8.17
N GLN A 94 16.58 3.82 -7.59
CA GLN A 94 17.27 3.80 -6.31
C GLN A 94 16.26 3.42 -5.23
N GLY A 95 16.48 2.27 -4.59
CA GLY A 95 15.77 1.88 -3.38
C GLY A 95 16.00 2.93 -2.30
N ILE A 96 14.93 3.33 -1.63
CA ILE A 96 15.01 4.20 -0.46
C ILE A 96 15.65 3.38 0.65
N SER A 97 16.79 3.84 1.18
CA SER A 97 17.40 3.20 2.34
C SER A 97 16.39 3.13 3.46
N ALA A 98 16.15 1.91 3.96
CA ALA A 98 15.37 1.75 5.15
C ALA A 98 15.89 2.66 6.26
N GLU A 99 14.98 3.32 6.98
CA GLU A 99 15.40 4.07 8.14
C GLU A 99 16.06 3.16 9.17
N PRO A 100 17.06 3.68 9.90
CA PRO A 100 17.63 2.93 11.01
C PRO A 100 16.49 2.47 11.92
N GLN A 101 16.38 1.19 12.16
CA GLN A 101 15.41 0.66 13.12
C GLN A 101 15.84 1.08 14.52
N GLY A 102 15.54 2.33 14.90
CA GLY A 102 15.76 2.86 16.26
C GLY A 102 14.80 2.26 17.29
N TYR A 103 13.81 1.49 16.82
CA TYR A 103 12.78 0.90 17.68
C TYR A 103 13.05 -0.58 17.88
N LYS A 104 13.82 -0.89 18.91
CA LYS A 104 14.15 -2.29 19.26
C LYS A 104 12.94 -3.12 19.69
N ASN A 105 11.81 -2.51 20.10
CA ASN A 105 10.60 -3.25 20.54
C ASN A 105 9.36 -2.36 20.56
N LEU A 106 8.17 -2.99 20.64
CA LEU A 106 6.90 -2.39 21.08
C LEU A 106 7.03 -1.52 22.37
N ALA A 107 8.07 -1.74 23.19
CA ALA A 107 8.40 -0.95 24.35
C ALA A 107 8.75 0.52 24.03
N ASP A 108 9.28 0.83 22.85
CA ASP A 108 9.54 2.22 22.45
C ASP A 108 8.26 2.97 22.07
N ALA A 109 7.23 2.25 21.63
CA ALA A 109 5.90 2.81 21.44
C ALA A 109 5.23 3.24 22.77
N SER A 110 5.71 2.74 23.90
CA SER A 110 5.19 3.10 25.24
C SER A 110 5.75 4.43 25.77
N LYS A 111 6.80 4.99 25.16
CA LYS A 111 7.34 6.28 25.58
C LYS A 111 6.29 7.38 25.44
N PRO A 112 6.13 8.25 26.47
CA PRO A 112 5.20 9.35 26.37
C PRO A 112 5.61 10.31 25.25
N LEU A 113 4.63 10.71 24.42
CA LEU A 113 4.81 11.75 23.42
C LEU A 113 4.93 13.10 24.10
N GLN A 114 5.90 13.90 23.68
CA GLN A 114 6.04 15.26 24.18
C GLN A 114 4.98 16.16 23.54
N ARG A 115 4.06 16.67 24.33
CA ARG A 115 3.01 17.59 23.90
C ARG A 115 3.42 19.03 24.24
N HIS A 116 3.08 19.94 23.34
CA HIS A 116 3.42 21.37 23.47
C HIS A 116 2.14 22.20 23.60
N SER A 117 2.12 23.15 24.53
CA SER A 117 0.98 24.04 24.74
C SER A 117 0.74 24.93 23.51
N LYS A 118 -0.50 25.07 23.08
CA LYS A 118 -0.94 25.87 21.92
C LYS A 118 -2.27 26.56 22.21
N SER A 119 -2.46 27.73 21.61
CA SER A 119 -3.78 28.37 21.59
C SER A 119 -4.76 27.56 20.75
N THR A 120 -6.06 27.70 21.01
CA THR A 120 -7.11 27.07 20.20
C THR A 120 -6.98 27.47 18.72
N LYS A 121 -6.69 28.76 18.46
CA LYS A 121 -6.49 29.28 17.11
C LYS A 121 -5.31 28.60 16.40
N SER A 122 -4.18 28.39 17.09
CA SER A 122 -3.02 27.69 16.51
C SER A 122 -3.35 26.22 16.22
N LYS A 123 -4.11 25.53 17.09
CA LYS A 123 -4.54 24.14 16.87
C LYS A 123 -5.43 24.02 15.64
N GLU A 124 -6.39 24.93 15.48
CA GLU A 124 -7.27 24.96 14.30
C GLU A 124 -6.47 25.23 13.02
N LEU A 125 -5.59 26.25 13.03
CA LEU A 125 -4.74 26.55 11.87
C LEU A 125 -3.89 25.34 11.44
N ILE A 126 -3.25 24.65 12.39
CA ILE A 126 -2.43 23.45 12.08
C ILE A 126 -3.30 22.36 11.52
N LYS A 127 -4.47 22.11 12.13
CA LYS A 127 -5.42 21.09 11.65
C LYS A 127 -5.89 21.36 10.23
N ASP A 128 -6.28 22.61 9.94
CA ASP A 128 -6.75 23.01 8.61
C ASP A 128 -5.64 22.91 7.58
N ALA A 129 -4.41 23.32 7.93
CA ALA A 129 -3.24 23.18 7.07
C ALA A 129 -2.95 21.70 6.73
N ILE A 130 -3.09 20.78 7.71
CA ILE A 130 -2.94 19.35 7.50
C ILE A 130 -4.02 18.82 6.57
N LEU A 131 -5.28 19.24 6.74
CA LEU A 131 -6.41 18.82 5.92
C LEU A 131 -6.37 19.39 4.49
N ASP A 132 -5.71 20.54 4.27
CA ASP A 132 -5.49 21.12 2.94
C ASP A 132 -4.32 20.45 2.17
N ASN A 133 -3.45 19.74 2.85
CA ASN A 133 -2.33 19.04 2.23
C ASN A 133 -2.76 17.69 1.63
N ASP A 134 -2.48 17.45 0.35
CA ASP A 134 -2.92 16.26 -0.40
C ASP A 134 -2.44 14.93 0.20
N PHE A 135 -1.30 14.92 0.84
CA PHE A 135 -0.76 13.75 1.50
C PHE A 135 -1.35 13.58 2.92
N LEU A 136 -1.25 14.63 3.75
CA LEU A 136 -1.60 14.55 5.18
C LEU A 136 -3.10 14.46 5.45
N LYS A 137 -3.97 14.95 4.56
CA LYS A 137 -5.43 14.83 4.67
C LYS A 137 -5.94 13.37 4.71
N LYS A 138 -5.09 12.42 4.34
CA LYS A 138 -5.38 10.97 4.40
C LYS A 138 -5.16 10.36 5.80
N LEU A 139 -4.65 11.13 6.74
CA LEU A 139 -4.48 10.72 8.13
C LEU A 139 -5.83 10.66 8.84
N GLU A 140 -5.93 9.75 9.80
CA GLU A 140 -7.13 9.62 10.65
C GLU A 140 -7.24 10.77 11.63
N ALA A 141 -8.47 11.10 12.06
CA ALA A 141 -8.72 12.21 12.97
C ALA A 141 -7.96 12.09 14.31
N SER A 142 -7.74 10.86 14.80
CA SER A 142 -6.93 10.57 15.98
C SER A 142 -5.47 10.90 15.77
N GLN A 143 -4.92 10.56 14.60
CA GLN A 143 -3.55 10.83 14.20
C GLN A 143 -3.31 12.33 14.03
N ILE A 144 -4.21 13.03 13.34
CA ILE A 144 -4.14 14.49 13.16
C ILE A 144 -4.12 15.18 14.53
N ARG A 145 -4.98 14.75 15.47
CA ARG A 145 -5.00 15.32 16.81
C ARG A 145 -3.67 15.17 17.53
N GLU A 146 -3.06 13.98 17.51
CA GLU A 146 -1.77 13.75 18.17
C GLU A 146 -0.65 14.52 17.47
N VAL A 147 -0.65 14.62 16.14
CA VAL A 147 0.31 15.45 15.39
C VAL A 147 0.20 16.91 15.83
N VAL A 148 -1.03 17.47 15.87
CA VAL A 148 -1.26 18.85 16.33
C VAL A 148 -0.73 19.05 17.74
N GLU A 149 -0.97 18.13 18.68
CA GLU A 149 -0.50 18.25 20.06
C GLU A 149 1.04 18.18 20.18
N CYS A 150 1.71 17.40 19.35
CA CYS A 150 3.16 17.15 19.42
C CYS A 150 4.01 18.17 18.63
N MET A 151 3.43 18.94 17.72
CA MET A 151 4.19 20.00 17.02
C MET A 151 4.74 21.03 18.00
N CYS A 152 6.00 21.46 17.83
CA CYS A 152 6.66 22.48 18.63
C CYS A 152 6.81 23.80 17.87
N GLU A 153 6.82 24.91 18.61
CA GLU A 153 7.03 26.26 18.04
C GLU A 153 8.49 26.47 17.71
N LYS A 154 8.76 26.99 16.50
CA LYS A 154 10.08 27.47 16.06
C LYS A 154 9.92 28.86 15.41
N LYS A 155 10.92 29.72 15.57
CA LYS A 155 10.91 31.09 15.04
C LYS A 155 12.19 31.37 14.27
N TRP A 156 12.05 32.09 13.16
CA TRP A 156 13.16 32.57 12.36
C TRP A 156 12.97 34.04 12.05
N LYS A 157 14.09 34.76 11.97
CA LYS A 157 14.10 36.14 11.56
C LYS A 157 14.04 36.27 10.04
N LYS A 158 13.66 37.46 9.58
CA LYS A 158 13.73 37.81 8.17
C LYS A 158 15.13 37.46 7.62
N ASP A 159 15.16 36.93 6.38
CA ASP A 159 16.35 36.53 5.64
C ASP A 159 17.06 35.27 6.15
N GLU A 160 16.61 34.62 7.22
CA GLU A 160 17.11 33.31 7.66
C GLU A 160 16.54 32.16 6.83
N PHE A 161 17.32 31.09 6.69
CA PHE A 161 16.87 29.87 6.05
C PHE A 161 16.19 28.96 7.06
N VAL A 162 14.91 28.59 6.79
CA VAL A 162 14.19 27.55 7.51
C VAL A 162 14.65 26.18 7.02
N ILE A 163 14.85 26.06 5.70
CA ILE A 163 15.34 24.88 5.01
C ILE A 163 16.40 25.31 4.00
N LYS A 164 17.51 24.59 3.90
CA LYS A 164 18.50 24.73 2.82
C LYS A 164 18.45 23.53 1.89
N GLU A 165 18.47 23.78 0.59
CA GLU A 165 18.55 22.75 -0.44
C GLU A 165 19.80 21.88 -0.24
N GLY A 166 19.65 20.56 -0.39
CA GLY A 166 20.72 19.59 -0.18
C GLY A 166 20.92 19.14 1.28
N ASP A 167 20.45 19.92 2.29
CA ASP A 167 20.53 19.53 3.70
C ASP A 167 19.67 18.26 3.96
N GLN A 168 20.09 17.45 4.93
CA GLN A 168 19.29 16.30 5.36
C GLN A 168 18.03 16.74 6.10
N GLY A 169 16.87 16.39 5.56
CA GLY A 169 15.58 16.72 6.15
C GLY A 169 15.17 15.78 7.28
N SER A 170 14.59 16.34 8.35
CA SER A 170 13.99 15.59 9.47
C SER A 170 12.61 16.09 9.87
N ASP A 171 12.27 17.32 9.55
CA ASP A 171 11.07 17.99 10.07
C ASP A 171 10.07 18.34 8.96
N LEU A 172 8.80 18.28 9.33
CA LEU A 172 7.66 18.87 8.65
C LEU A 172 7.30 20.19 9.33
N TYR A 173 6.87 21.17 8.57
CA TYR A 173 6.57 22.51 9.01
C TYR A 173 5.18 22.97 8.61
N VAL A 174 4.52 23.75 9.50
CA VAL A 174 3.28 24.49 9.24
C VAL A 174 3.53 25.97 9.57
N LEU A 175 3.36 26.85 8.59
CA LEU A 175 3.55 28.29 8.77
C LEU A 175 2.34 28.89 9.49
N GLU A 176 2.55 29.52 10.65
CA GLU A 176 1.49 30.24 11.38
C GLU A 176 1.51 31.73 11.10
N GLU A 177 2.70 32.37 11.14
CA GLU A 177 2.81 33.80 10.93
C GLU A 177 3.99 34.14 9.99
N GLY A 178 3.83 35.22 9.23
CA GLY A 178 4.84 35.72 8.31
C GLY A 178 4.75 35.13 6.91
N LYS A 179 5.81 35.27 6.12
CA LYS A 179 5.93 34.79 4.74
C LYS A 179 7.28 34.16 4.50
N VAL A 180 7.31 33.12 3.69
CA VAL A 180 8.54 32.47 3.22
C VAL A 180 8.56 32.35 1.71
N LYS A 181 9.75 32.37 1.11
CA LYS A 181 9.97 32.11 -0.31
C LYS A 181 10.70 30.78 -0.50
N VAL A 182 10.29 30.06 -1.54
CA VAL A 182 10.88 28.78 -1.95
C VAL A 182 11.85 29.05 -3.08
N LEU A 183 13.08 28.56 -2.93
CA LEU A 183 14.15 28.71 -3.93
C LEU A 183 14.69 27.33 -4.31
N LYS A 184 14.97 27.14 -5.59
CA LYS A 184 15.68 25.95 -6.10
C LYS A 184 16.80 26.42 -7.02
N GLU A 185 18.01 25.94 -6.75
CA GLU A 185 19.20 26.36 -7.51
C GLU A 185 19.35 27.91 -7.59
N GLY A 186 18.92 28.60 -6.51
CA GLY A 186 18.93 30.06 -6.43
C GLY A 186 17.75 30.79 -7.10
N ALA A 187 16.94 30.11 -7.91
CA ALA A 187 15.75 30.67 -8.55
C ALA A 187 14.53 30.62 -7.62
N ILE A 188 13.72 31.68 -7.59
CA ILE A 188 12.49 31.73 -6.80
C ILE A 188 11.40 30.90 -7.52
N LEU A 189 10.93 29.85 -6.87
CA LEU A 189 9.82 29.02 -7.35
C LEU A 189 8.45 29.55 -6.93
N GLY A 190 8.37 30.22 -5.78
CA GLY A 190 7.11 30.73 -5.23
C GLY A 190 7.23 31.28 -3.82
N GLN A 191 6.10 31.70 -3.27
CA GLN A 191 5.96 32.21 -1.90
C GLN A 191 4.87 31.42 -1.18
N MET A 192 5.01 31.28 0.15
CA MET A 192 4.00 30.67 1.02
C MET A 192 3.68 31.62 2.18
N GLY A 193 2.39 31.69 2.53
CA GLY A 193 1.84 32.39 3.68
C GLY A 193 1.31 31.44 4.75
N PRO A 194 0.67 31.98 5.81
CA PRO A 194 0.10 31.22 6.90
C PRO A 194 -0.87 30.11 6.42
N GLY A 195 -0.91 29.00 7.16
CA GLY A 195 -1.74 27.83 6.84
C GLY A 195 -1.16 26.90 5.78
N ARG A 196 0.12 27.06 5.39
CA ARG A 196 0.77 26.16 4.44
C ARG A 196 1.71 25.17 5.12
N VAL A 197 1.64 23.91 4.64
CA VAL A 197 2.55 22.82 5.02
C VAL A 197 3.71 22.77 4.03
N PHE A 198 4.91 22.48 4.53
CA PHE A 198 6.09 22.24 3.68
C PHE A 198 7.09 21.31 4.38
N GLY A 199 7.94 20.65 3.57
CA GLY A 199 8.95 19.71 4.03
C GLY A 199 8.44 18.32 4.35
N GLU A 200 7.24 17.94 3.85
CA GLU A 200 6.52 16.69 4.14
C GLU A 200 7.28 15.43 3.71
N LEU A 201 8.09 15.47 2.66
CA LEU A 201 8.87 14.31 2.24
C LEU A 201 9.82 13.82 3.34
N ALA A 202 10.36 14.74 4.12
CA ALA A 202 11.33 14.44 5.17
C ALA A 202 10.77 13.68 6.37
N ILE A 203 9.44 13.64 6.55
CA ILE A 203 8.84 12.81 7.61
C ILE A 203 8.66 11.35 7.20
N LEU A 204 8.70 11.05 5.92
CA LEU A 204 8.59 9.67 5.41
C LEU A 204 9.94 8.96 5.52
N TYR A 205 11.01 9.56 5.02
CA TYR A 205 12.35 8.98 5.05
C TYR A 205 13.46 10.05 5.07
N LYS A 206 14.69 9.62 5.33
CA LYS A 206 15.85 10.48 5.31
C LYS A 206 16.22 10.84 3.87
N CYS A 207 15.93 12.08 3.48
CA CYS A 207 16.21 12.58 2.14
C CYS A 207 16.83 13.99 2.20
N PRO A 208 17.66 14.35 1.21
CA PRO A 208 18.08 15.73 1.01
C PRO A 208 16.88 16.63 0.73
N ARG A 209 16.94 17.87 1.19
CA ARG A 209 15.94 18.88 0.87
C ARG A 209 15.97 19.24 -0.62
N THR A 210 14.85 19.19 -1.28
CA THR A 210 14.72 19.43 -2.72
C THR A 210 14.69 20.90 -3.12
N ALA A 211 14.54 21.80 -2.15
CA ALA A 211 14.53 23.26 -2.32
C ALA A 211 14.85 23.94 -0.99
N SER A 212 15.30 25.19 -1.06
CA SER A 212 15.49 26.05 0.09
C SER A 212 14.21 26.81 0.42
N VAL A 213 13.93 27.01 1.72
CA VAL A 213 12.84 27.85 2.21
C VAL A 213 13.46 28.95 3.06
N LYS A 214 13.32 30.22 2.61
CA LYS A 214 13.90 31.39 3.25
C LYS A 214 12.81 32.33 3.80
N ALA A 215 12.95 32.80 5.01
CA ALA A 215 12.03 33.74 5.62
C ALA A 215 12.07 35.10 4.90
N GLU A 216 10.93 35.60 4.48
CA GLU A 216 10.79 36.93 3.85
C GLU A 216 10.40 38.01 4.85
N SER A 217 9.84 37.62 5.97
CA SER A 217 9.57 38.40 7.18
C SER A 217 9.96 37.58 8.41
N ASP A 218 9.85 38.10 9.60
CA ASP A 218 9.89 37.28 10.82
C ASP A 218 8.76 36.25 10.72
N VAL A 219 9.06 34.98 11.00
CA VAL A 219 8.11 33.86 10.86
C VAL A 219 7.99 33.05 12.13
N LYS A 220 6.77 32.63 12.41
CA LYS A 220 6.42 31.67 13.45
C LYS A 220 5.91 30.39 12.77
N ILE A 221 6.53 29.25 13.08
CA ILE A 221 6.30 27.97 12.40
C ILE A 221 6.15 26.88 13.43
N TRP A 222 5.21 25.99 13.21
CA TRP A 222 5.05 24.73 13.96
C TRP A 222 5.81 23.62 13.25
N ALA A 223 6.61 22.88 13.99
CA ALA A 223 7.45 21.80 13.45
C ALA A 223 7.19 20.49 14.18
N ILE A 224 7.25 19.37 13.45
CA ILE A 224 7.28 18.03 13.99
C ILE A 224 8.40 17.24 13.30
N ASP A 225 9.20 16.54 14.10
CA ASP A 225 10.25 15.68 13.57
C ASP A 225 9.71 14.33 13.13
N ARG A 226 10.46 13.67 12.23
CA ARG A 226 10.10 12.37 11.65
C ARG A 226 9.87 11.29 12.69
N GLN A 227 10.73 11.21 13.71
CA GLN A 227 10.65 10.18 14.74
C GLN A 227 9.36 10.30 15.55
N THR A 228 9.00 11.51 15.95
CA THR A 228 7.75 11.81 16.65
C THR A 228 6.55 11.46 15.77
N PHE A 229 6.56 11.88 14.50
CA PHE A 229 5.48 11.57 13.55
C PHE A 229 5.28 10.06 13.39
N GLN A 230 6.35 9.30 13.12
CA GLN A 230 6.28 7.84 12.97
C GLN A 230 5.82 7.15 14.25
N THR A 231 6.25 7.65 15.43
CA THR A 231 5.79 7.13 16.72
C THR A 231 4.29 7.32 16.89
N ILE A 232 3.74 8.48 16.50
CA ILE A 232 2.31 8.76 16.53
C ILE A 232 1.58 7.75 15.63
N MET A 233 2.02 7.59 14.38
CA MET A 233 1.37 6.69 13.43
C MET A 233 1.34 5.24 13.95
N MET A 234 2.50 4.74 14.40
CA MET A 234 2.63 3.39 14.96
C MET A 234 1.74 3.22 16.20
N LYS A 235 1.81 4.14 17.15
CA LYS A 235 1.09 4.07 18.43
C LYS A 235 -0.41 4.07 18.22
N THR A 236 -0.93 4.98 17.43
CA THR A 236 -2.37 5.08 17.12
C THR A 236 -2.86 3.85 16.37
N GLY A 237 -2.09 3.33 15.40
CA GLY A 237 -2.43 2.11 14.67
C GLY A 237 -2.47 0.86 15.56
N ILE A 238 -1.47 0.67 16.43
CA ILE A 238 -1.43 -0.45 17.38
C ILE A 238 -2.58 -0.37 18.38
N MET A 239 -2.85 0.82 18.91
CA MET A 239 -3.97 1.02 19.85
C MET A 239 -5.31 0.69 19.20
N ARG A 240 -5.55 1.18 17.98
CA ARG A 240 -6.79 0.90 17.25
C ARG A 240 -6.96 -0.60 16.98
N GLN A 241 -5.91 -1.26 16.48
CA GLN A 241 -5.96 -2.70 16.23
C GLN A 241 -6.27 -3.48 17.50
N LYS A 242 -5.61 -3.12 18.62
CA LYS A 242 -5.87 -3.74 19.92
C LYS A 242 -7.30 -3.52 20.39
N GLU A 243 -7.81 -2.29 20.29
CA GLU A 243 -9.21 -1.97 20.65
C GLU A 243 -10.22 -2.79 19.83
N HIS A 244 -9.97 -2.96 18.53
CA HIS A 244 -10.80 -3.78 17.67
C HIS A 244 -10.73 -5.26 18.08
N ILE A 245 -9.53 -5.81 18.31
CA ILE A 245 -9.37 -7.21 18.74
C ILE A 245 -10.06 -7.45 20.10
N ASP A 246 -9.83 -6.58 21.07
CA ASP A 246 -10.42 -6.69 22.40
C ASP A 246 -11.95 -6.62 22.33
N PHE A 247 -12.49 -5.74 21.48
CA PHE A 247 -13.92 -5.66 21.24
C PHE A 247 -14.48 -6.91 20.54
N LEU A 248 -13.80 -7.40 19.48
CA LEU A 248 -14.20 -8.62 18.77
C LEU A 248 -14.20 -9.86 19.69
N LYS A 249 -13.24 -9.96 20.63
CA LYS A 249 -13.23 -10.99 21.66
C LYS A 249 -14.45 -10.93 22.59
N SER A 250 -15.06 -9.77 22.73
CA SER A 250 -16.30 -9.61 23.53
C SER A 250 -17.57 -10.05 22.79
N VAL A 251 -17.53 -10.19 21.46
CA VAL A 251 -18.68 -10.60 20.64
C VAL A 251 -18.84 -12.12 20.71
N PRO A 252 -20.01 -12.63 21.17
CA PRO A 252 -20.21 -14.07 21.40
C PRO A 252 -19.91 -14.96 20.20
N LEU A 253 -20.19 -14.47 18.98
CA LEU A 253 -19.96 -15.18 17.72
C LEU A 253 -18.46 -15.32 17.40
N LEU A 254 -17.63 -14.34 17.76
CA LEU A 254 -16.24 -14.22 17.33
C LEU A 254 -15.22 -14.60 18.40
N LYS A 255 -15.63 -14.69 19.67
CA LYS A 255 -14.75 -15.00 20.81
C LYS A 255 -14.00 -16.33 20.71
N ILE A 256 -14.51 -17.27 19.91
CA ILE A 256 -13.90 -18.60 19.69
C ILE A 256 -12.76 -18.58 18.67
N LEU A 257 -12.61 -17.47 17.93
CA LEU A 257 -11.59 -17.35 16.90
C LEU A 257 -10.20 -17.12 17.53
N ARG A 258 -9.19 -17.65 16.87
CA ARG A 258 -7.79 -17.45 17.25
C ARG A 258 -7.39 -15.98 17.05
N GLU A 259 -6.39 -15.54 17.81
CA GLU A 259 -5.93 -14.15 17.80
C GLU A 259 -5.40 -13.68 16.43
N ASP A 260 -4.74 -14.57 15.68
CA ASP A 260 -4.27 -14.27 14.33
C ASP A 260 -5.41 -14.04 13.33
N ILE A 261 -6.53 -14.77 13.47
CA ILE A 261 -7.73 -14.56 12.67
C ILE A 261 -8.44 -13.27 13.10
N LEU A 262 -8.59 -13.06 14.41
CA LEU A 262 -9.19 -11.82 14.94
C LEU A 262 -8.39 -10.58 14.51
N SER A 263 -7.06 -10.67 14.42
CA SER A 263 -6.22 -9.59 13.90
C SER A 263 -6.53 -9.28 12.43
N LYS A 264 -6.69 -10.30 11.60
CA LYS A 264 -7.07 -10.12 10.19
C LYS A 264 -8.47 -9.56 10.03
N VAL A 265 -9.41 -10.04 10.82
CA VAL A 265 -10.79 -9.51 10.85
C VAL A 265 -10.78 -8.04 11.28
N ALA A 266 -9.99 -7.70 12.32
CA ALA A 266 -9.85 -6.32 12.78
C ALA A 266 -9.26 -5.37 11.71
N ASP A 267 -8.44 -5.89 10.81
CA ASP A 267 -7.90 -5.12 9.69
C ASP A 267 -8.91 -4.89 8.56
N CYS A 268 -9.94 -5.74 8.44
CA CYS A 268 -10.98 -5.62 7.40
C CYS A 268 -12.19 -4.81 7.87
N ILE A 269 -12.28 -4.50 9.16
CA ILE A 269 -13.43 -3.79 9.74
C ILE A 269 -13.40 -2.32 9.34
N GLU A 270 -14.54 -1.84 8.84
CA GLU A 270 -14.84 -0.44 8.65
C GLU A 270 -15.71 0.09 9.80
N GLU A 271 -15.57 1.35 10.14
CA GLU A 271 -16.42 2.01 11.14
C GLU A 271 -17.47 2.86 10.41
N ALA A 272 -18.75 2.64 10.73
CA ALA A 272 -19.87 3.41 10.20
C ALA A 272 -20.69 4.04 11.33
N PHE A 273 -21.11 5.29 11.11
CA PHE A 273 -21.91 6.06 12.06
C PHE A 273 -23.25 6.39 11.41
N TYR A 274 -24.31 6.19 12.15
CA TYR A 274 -25.68 6.46 11.70
C TYR A 274 -26.37 7.35 12.70
N ASP A 275 -27.06 8.38 12.21
CA ASP A 275 -27.81 9.30 13.04
C ASP A 275 -29.14 8.65 13.48
N GLU A 276 -29.75 9.22 14.53
CA GLU A 276 -31.05 8.76 15.08
C GLU A 276 -32.11 8.69 13.97
N GLY A 277 -32.81 7.55 13.87
CA GLY A 277 -33.86 7.31 12.89
C GLY A 277 -33.35 6.90 11.49
N GLU A 278 -32.02 6.87 11.28
CA GLU A 278 -31.45 6.46 10.00
C GLU A 278 -31.58 4.94 9.81
N TYR A 279 -31.96 4.54 8.58
CA TYR A 279 -32.04 3.14 8.20
C TYR A 279 -30.68 2.59 7.84
N ILE A 280 -30.17 1.66 8.63
CA ILE A 280 -28.95 0.91 8.37
C ILE A 280 -29.22 -0.22 7.37
N ILE A 281 -30.31 -0.94 7.57
CA ILE A 281 -30.81 -2.00 6.71
C ILE A 281 -32.29 -1.76 6.41
N ARG A 282 -32.69 -1.94 5.14
CA ARG A 282 -34.10 -1.96 4.71
C ARG A 282 -34.53 -3.37 4.34
N GLN A 283 -35.66 -3.82 4.88
CA GLN A 283 -36.26 -5.11 4.53
C GLN A 283 -36.53 -5.20 3.01
N GLY A 284 -36.17 -6.34 2.40
CA GLY A 284 -36.30 -6.59 0.96
C GLY A 284 -35.16 -6.04 0.11
N ALA A 285 -34.28 -5.21 0.66
CA ALA A 285 -33.07 -4.77 -0.04
C ALA A 285 -32.07 -5.94 -0.18
N ARG A 286 -31.25 -5.91 -1.22
CA ARG A 286 -30.09 -6.79 -1.33
C ARG A 286 -28.94 -6.23 -0.52
N GLY A 287 -28.13 -7.10 0.06
CA GLY A 287 -26.95 -6.68 0.78
C GLY A 287 -26.12 -7.84 1.29
N ASP A 288 -24.84 -7.63 1.30
CA ASP A 288 -23.78 -8.59 1.64
C ASP A 288 -22.99 -8.20 2.89
N THR A 289 -23.49 -7.23 3.63
CA THR A 289 -22.77 -6.59 4.76
C THR A 289 -23.29 -7.09 6.10
N PHE A 290 -22.38 -7.32 7.03
CA PHE A 290 -22.61 -7.70 8.42
C PHE A 290 -22.20 -6.57 9.35
N PHE A 291 -22.99 -6.33 10.39
CA PHE A 291 -22.82 -5.20 11.32
C PHE A 291 -22.70 -5.69 12.75
N ILE A 292 -21.78 -5.09 13.52
CA ILE A 292 -21.62 -5.30 14.95
C ILE A 292 -21.74 -3.95 15.65
N ILE A 293 -22.60 -3.83 16.65
CA ILE A 293 -22.83 -2.57 17.37
C ILE A 293 -21.69 -2.30 18.34
N LYS A 294 -20.86 -1.30 18.06
CA LYS A 294 -19.77 -0.84 18.94
C LYS A 294 -20.29 0.09 20.03
N LYS A 295 -21.25 0.97 19.70
CA LYS A 295 -21.87 1.93 20.64
C LYS A 295 -23.26 2.33 20.14
N GLY A 296 -24.19 2.60 21.06
CA GLY A 296 -25.59 2.95 20.76
C GLY A 296 -26.49 1.71 20.67
N ALA A 297 -27.65 1.86 20.06
CA ALA A 297 -28.64 0.79 19.91
C ALA A 297 -29.32 0.84 18.52
N VAL A 298 -29.87 -0.30 18.10
CA VAL A 298 -30.55 -0.47 16.80
C VAL A 298 -31.93 -1.08 17.06
N ASN A 299 -32.97 -0.44 16.54
CA ASN A 299 -34.33 -0.96 16.55
C ASN A 299 -34.57 -1.83 15.31
N VAL A 300 -34.98 -3.06 15.55
CA VAL A 300 -35.32 -4.02 14.48
C VAL A 300 -36.83 -4.00 14.30
N THR A 301 -37.30 -3.75 13.06
CA THR A 301 -38.72 -3.79 12.70
C THR A 301 -38.91 -4.71 11.49
N GLN A 302 -40.06 -5.34 11.36
CA GLN A 302 -40.40 -6.24 10.27
C GLN A 302 -41.80 -5.97 9.74
N ARG A 303 -41.96 -5.92 8.43
CA ARG A 303 -43.29 -5.89 7.78
C ARG A 303 -43.76 -7.33 7.56
N PRO A 304 -44.91 -7.73 8.11
CA PRO A 304 -45.45 -9.06 7.88
C PRO A 304 -45.89 -9.30 6.43
N SER A 305 -46.29 -8.22 5.73
CA SER A 305 -46.63 -8.24 4.31
C SER A 305 -46.26 -6.92 3.64
N VAL A 306 -46.29 -6.87 2.30
CA VAL A 306 -45.88 -5.69 1.50
C VAL A 306 -46.71 -4.43 1.85
N HIS A 307 -47.95 -4.59 2.28
CA HIS A 307 -48.88 -3.50 2.61
C HIS A 307 -49.06 -3.25 4.11
N ALA A 308 -48.38 -4.02 4.95
CA ALA A 308 -48.50 -3.88 6.41
C ALA A 308 -47.51 -2.82 6.93
N GLU A 309 -47.90 -2.13 8.02
CA GLU A 309 -46.96 -1.28 8.75
C GLU A 309 -45.84 -2.11 9.40
N PRO A 310 -44.63 -1.55 9.56
CA PRO A 310 -43.53 -2.22 10.23
C PRO A 310 -43.88 -2.45 11.73
N VAL A 311 -43.77 -3.68 12.16
CA VAL A 311 -43.96 -4.06 13.57
C VAL A 311 -42.59 -4.10 14.25
N PHE A 312 -42.49 -3.53 15.44
CA PHE A 312 -41.29 -3.62 16.27
C PHE A 312 -41.02 -5.06 16.68
N VAL A 313 -39.80 -5.54 16.53
CA VAL A 313 -39.37 -6.91 16.88
C VAL A 313 -38.54 -6.90 18.14
N ARG A 314 -37.44 -6.15 18.15
CA ARG A 314 -36.52 -6.03 19.30
C ARG A 314 -35.55 -4.85 19.12
N THR A 315 -34.90 -4.47 20.23
CA THR A 315 -33.73 -3.57 20.20
C THR A 315 -32.46 -4.38 20.39
N LEU A 316 -31.45 -4.05 19.63
CA LEU A 316 -30.08 -4.57 19.72
C LEU A 316 -29.18 -3.52 20.35
N GLY A 317 -28.27 -3.93 21.24
CA GLY A 317 -27.33 -3.05 21.94
C GLY A 317 -25.87 -3.35 21.66
N LYS A 318 -24.97 -2.72 22.39
CA LYS A 318 -23.52 -2.89 22.26
C LYS A 318 -23.12 -4.38 22.37
N GLY A 319 -22.35 -4.85 21.40
CA GLY A 319 -21.88 -6.25 21.28
C GLY A 319 -22.86 -7.17 20.53
N ASP A 320 -24.08 -6.70 20.26
CA ASP A 320 -25.00 -7.42 19.38
C ASP A 320 -24.61 -7.19 17.91
N PHE A 321 -25.11 -8.08 17.06
CA PHE A 321 -24.84 -8.05 15.62
C PHE A 321 -26.12 -8.28 14.82
N PHE A 322 -26.09 -7.84 13.55
CA PHE A 322 -27.23 -8.01 12.64
C PHE A 322 -26.75 -8.08 11.18
N GLY A 323 -27.61 -8.56 10.30
CA GLY A 323 -27.26 -8.78 8.89
C GLY A 323 -26.57 -10.13 8.64
N GLU A 324 -26.53 -11.03 9.63
CA GLU A 324 -25.87 -12.34 9.59
C GLU A 324 -26.41 -13.27 8.50
N LYS A 325 -27.66 -13.06 8.05
CA LYS A 325 -28.24 -13.84 6.95
C LYS A 325 -27.56 -13.57 5.61
N ALA A 326 -27.06 -12.35 5.44
CA ALA A 326 -26.25 -12.02 4.26
C ALA A 326 -24.97 -12.89 4.16
N LEU A 327 -24.43 -13.34 5.29
CA LEU A 327 -23.27 -14.22 5.36
C LEU A 327 -23.60 -15.69 4.99
N LYS A 328 -24.89 -16.04 4.94
CA LYS A 328 -25.36 -17.39 4.56
C LYS A 328 -25.76 -17.51 3.07
N GLY A 329 -25.47 -16.48 2.28
CA GLY A 329 -25.86 -16.44 0.87
C GLY A 329 -27.31 -16.01 0.61
N GLU A 330 -28.08 -15.63 1.65
CA GLU A 330 -29.39 -15.02 1.49
C GLU A 330 -29.22 -13.53 1.14
N ASP A 331 -29.45 -13.17 -0.14
CA ASP A 331 -29.20 -11.80 -0.61
C ASP A 331 -30.23 -10.77 -0.13
N LEU A 332 -31.41 -11.23 0.31
CA LEU A 332 -32.50 -10.33 0.72
C LEU A 332 -32.53 -10.12 2.23
N ARG A 333 -32.60 -8.87 2.62
CA ARG A 333 -32.75 -8.45 4.01
C ARG A 333 -34.13 -8.77 4.54
N THR A 334 -34.22 -9.47 5.67
CA THR A 334 -35.49 -9.98 6.24
C THR A 334 -36.16 -9.00 7.19
N ALA A 335 -35.48 -7.94 7.62
CA ALA A 335 -36.00 -6.93 8.55
C ALA A 335 -35.38 -5.56 8.25
N ASN A 336 -36.00 -4.49 8.80
CA ASN A 336 -35.37 -3.18 8.86
C ASN A 336 -34.54 -3.08 10.14
N CYS A 337 -33.39 -2.42 10.05
CA CYS A 337 -32.56 -2.02 11.19
C CYS A 337 -32.42 -0.51 11.16
N ILE A 338 -32.84 0.16 12.23
CA ILE A 338 -32.93 1.61 12.33
C ILE A 338 -32.12 2.07 13.54
N ALA A 339 -31.29 3.08 13.40
CA ALA A 339 -30.55 3.65 14.51
C ALA A 339 -31.52 4.22 15.58
N ALA A 340 -31.36 3.80 16.83
CA ALA A 340 -32.16 4.28 17.97
C ALA A 340 -31.70 5.68 18.40
N SER A 341 -32.39 6.24 19.40
CA SER A 341 -32.11 7.57 19.95
C SER A 341 -30.62 7.71 20.36
N GLY A 342 -30.01 8.83 19.98
CA GLY A 342 -28.61 9.13 20.20
C GLY A 342 -27.64 8.57 19.14
N GLY A 343 -28.19 7.97 18.08
CA GLY A 343 -27.38 7.40 16.96
C GLY A 343 -26.67 6.10 17.32
N VAL A 344 -26.01 5.51 16.34
CA VAL A 344 -25.29 4.24 16.51
C VAL A 344 -23.96 4.24 15.77
N HIS A 345 -22.97 3.64 16.40
CA HIS A 345 -21.66 3.37 15.83
C HIS A 345 -21.52 1.85 15.62
N CYS A 346 -21.40 1.44 14.38
CA CYS A 346 -21.26 0.05 13.96
C CYS A 346 -19.87 -0.24 13.43
N LEU A 347 -19.39 -1.45 13.68
CA LEU A 347 -18.32 -2.08 12.92
C LEU A 347 -18.94 -2.87 11.76
N VAL A 348 -18.41 -2.68 10.59
CA VAL A 348 -18.96 -3.18 9.32
C VAL A 348 -17.98 -4.16 8.71
N LEU A 349 -18.48 -5.31 8.28
CA LEU A 349 -17.71 -6.35 7.61
C LEU A 349 -18.52 -6.88 6.42
N ASP A 350 -17.91 -6.93 5.23
CA ASP A 350 -18.56 -7.50 4.06
C ASP A 350 -18.50 -9.04 4.06
N ARG A 351 -19.33 -9.67 3.22
CA ARG A 351 -19.41 -11.13 3.08
C ARG A 351 -18.09 -11.73 2.62
N GLU A 352 -17.44 -11.12 1.63
CA GLU A 352 -16.20 -11.65 1.06
C GLU A 352 -15.11 -11.73 2.12
N ALA A 353 -14.94 -10.66 2.92
CA ALA A 353 -14.00 -10.64 4.03
C ALA A 353 -14.39 -11.65 5.12
N PHE A 354 -15.67 -11.76 5.47
CA PHE A 354 -16.12 -12.72 6.47
C PHE A 354 -15.81 -14.17 6.04
N GLU A 355 -16.23 -14.57 4.83
CA GLU A 355 -15.99 -15.91 4.31
C GLU A 355 -14.51 -16.23 4.13
N ALA A 356 -13.72 -15.23 3.73
CA ALA A 356 -12.29 -15.36 3.51
C ALA A 356 -11.50 -15.70 4.78
N TYR A 357 -11.92 -15.16 5.94
CA TYR A 357 -11.16 -15.28 7.19
C TYR A 357 -11.82 -16.20 8.22
N ILE A 358 -13.14 -16.20 8.27
CA ILE A 358 -13.89 -16.92 9.28
C ILE A 358 -14.47 -18.23 8.72
N GLY A 359 -14.75 -18.27 7.41
CA GLY A 359 -15.43 -19.40 6.76
C GLY A 359 -16.94 -19.36 6.96
N SER A 360 -17.64 -20.48 6.68
CA SER A 360 -19.09 -20.53 6.89
C SER A 360 -19.41 -20.53 8.39
N LEU A 361 -20.55 -19.93 8.76
CA LEU A 361 -21.05 -19.94 10.16
C LEU A 361 -21.24 -21.38 10.69
N GLU A 362 -21.35 -22.36 9.82
CA GLU A 362 -21.47 -23.79 10.15
C GLU A 362 -20.11 -24.41 10.49
N ASP A 363 -19.04 -24.01 9.81
CA ASP A 363 -17.68 -24.43 10.10
C ASP A 363 -17.21 -23.97 11.48
N MET A 364 -17.74 -22.85 12.00
CA MET A 364 -17.44 -22.36 13.35
C MET A 364 -18.03 -23.21 14.48
N LYS A 365 -19.08 -23.96 14.19
CA LYS A 365 -19.77 -24.84 15.17
C LYS A 365 -19.16 -26.24 15.24
N THR A 366 -18.37 -26.61 14.25
CA THR A 366 -17.66 -27.88 14.23
C THR A 366 -16.23 -27.68 14.69
N ASP A 367 -15.72 -28.53 15.60
CA ASP A 367 -14.39 -28.50 16.22
C ASP A 367 -13.18 -28.54 15.26
N LYS A 368 -13.37 -28.19 13.98
CA LYS A 368 -12.30 -28.12 12.96
C LYS A 368 -11.26 -27.01 13.20
N TYR A 369 -11.45 -26.16 14.21
CA TYR A 369 -10.51 -25.11 14.60
C TYR A 369 -9.65 -25.51 15.81
N SER A 370 -9.69 -26.75 16.27
CA SER A 370 -8.79 -27.23 17.31
C SER A 370 -7.35 -27.37 16.78
N ASP A 371 -6.40 -26.97 17.59
CA ASP A 371 -4.97 -26.81 17.31
C ASP A 371 -4.20 -28.07 16.79
N LYS A 372 -4.89 -29.17 16.45
CA LYS A 372 -4.24 -30.45 16.16
C LYS A 372 -3.74 -30.66 14.74
N GLU A 373 -4.10 -29.80 13.77
CA GLU A 373 -3.75 -30.06 12.35
C GLU A 373 -2.78 -29.09 11.68
N ARG A 374 -2.22 -28.11 12.40
CA ARG A 374 -1.17 -27.20 11.85
C ARG A 374 0.09 -27.12 12.69
N GLY A 375 0.32 -28.08 13.53
CA GLY A 375 1.63 -28.34 14.14
C GLY A 375 2.59 -29.08 13.22
N VAL A 376 2.45 -28.91 11.89
CA VAL A 376 3.57 -29.20 11.00
C VAL A 376 4.41 -27.93 11.03
N GLU A 377 5.40 -27.89 11.93
CA GLU A 377 6.60 -27.10 11.66
C GLU A 377 6.95 -27.39 10.19
N PRO A 378 7.10 -26.35 9.33
CA PRO A 378 7.57 -26.58 7.99
C PRO A 378 8.86 -27.39 8.16
N GLN A 379 8.86 -28.63 7.64
CA GLN A 379 10.07 -29.42 7.56
C GLN A 379 11.05 -28.52 6.81
N THR A 380 11.90 -27.84 7.56
CA THR A 380 13.06 -27.18 7.04
C THR A 380 13.84 -28.30 6.38
N ALA A 381 13.83 -28.35 5.05
CA ALA A 381 14.85 -29.06 4.32
C ALA A 381 16.15 -28.36 4.74
N SER A 382 16.71 -28.81 5.87
CA SER A 382 17.97 -28.34 6.39
C SER A 382 18.99 -28.54 5.27
N ARG A 383 19.84 -27.54 5.06
CA ARG A 383 20.99 -27.67 4.16
C ARG A 383 21.65 -29.01 4.44
N SER A 384 22.05 -29.75 3.40
CA SER A 384 22.73 -31.00 3.61
C SER A 384 23.98 -30.70 4.46
N LYS A 385 24.19 -31.48 5.51
CA LYS A 385 25.35 -31.31 6.41
C LYS A 385 26.66 -31.32 5.62
N ALA A 386 26.73 -32.16 4.57
CA ALA A 386 27.85 -32.23 3.63
C ALA A 386 28.21 -30.89 2.97
N GLU A 387 27.21 -30.11 2.57
CA GLU A 387 27.42 -28.82 1.94
C GLU A 387 27.84 -27.73 2.96
N GLN A 388 27.28 -27.77 4.16
CA GLN A 388 27.72 -26.88 5.25
C GLN A 388 29.18 -27.16 5.62
N ASP A 389 29.57 -28.42 5.67
CA ASP A 389 30.97 -28.86 5.96
C ASP A 389 31.95 -28.50 4.85
N GLU A 390 31.48 -28.48 3.56
CA GLU A 390 32.27 -28.07 2.41
C GLU A 390 32.63 -26.58 2.47
N PHE A 391 31.62 -25.72 2.59
CA PHE A 391 31.82 -24.25 2.61
C PHE A 391 32.45 -23.78 3.95
N ALA A 392 32.36 -24.56 5.03
CA ALA A 392 33.05 -24.25 6.26
C ALA A 392 34.57 -24.11 6.06
N LYS A 393 35.15 -24.86 5.14
CA LYS A 393 36.61 -24.89 4.86
C LYS A 393 37.07 -23.76 3.93
N VAL A 394 36.20 -23.09 3.19
CA VAL A 394 36.53 -22.00 2.25
C VAL A 394 36.96 -20.77 3.05
N ASN A 395 38.12 -20.19 2.72
CA ASN A 395 38.58 -18.93 3.29
C ASN A 395 38.52 -17.80 2.23
N LEU A 396 38.49 -16.57 2.72
CA LEU A 396 38.46 -15.39 1.84
C LEU A 396 39.67 -15.35 0.88
N ARG A 397 40.83 -15.88 1.32
CA ARG A 397 42.09 -15.95 0.52
C ARG A 397 42.02 -16.95 -0.62
N ASP A 398 41.07 -17.89 -0.58
CA ASP A 398 40.88 -18.92 -1.60
C ASP A 398 40.02 -18.40 -2.77
N LEU A 399 39.54 -17.17 -2.69
CA LEU A 399 38.65 -16.52 -3.66
C LEU A 399 39.41 -15.45 -4.44
N SER A 400 39.48 -15.59 -5.76
CA SER A 400 40.07 -14.60 -6.69
C SER A 400 38.96 -13.80 -7.38
N ILE A 401 39.08 -12.47 -7.38
CA ILE A 401 38.15 -11.56 -8.04
C ILE A 401 38.38 -11.61 -9.54
N ILE A 402 37.30 -11.77 -10.31
CA ILE A 402 37.32 -11.77 -11.78
C ILE A 402 36.83 -10.44 -12.33
N LYS A 403 35.63 -9.99 -11.93
CA LYS A 403 35.01 -8.77 -12.45
C LYS A 403 33.96 -8.25 -11.46
N THR A 404 33.78 -6.94 -11.40
CA THR A 404 32.65 -6.33 -10.69
C THR A 404 31.36 -6.53 -11.49
N LEU A 405 30.32 -7.07 -10.85
CA LEU A 405 29.00 -7.28 -11.41
C LEU A 405 28.04 -6.13 -11.12
N GLY A 406 28.25 -5.40 -10.02
CA GLY A 406 27.37 -4.29 -9.62
C GLY A 406 27.96 -3.47 -8.48
N VAL A 407 27.54 -2.21 -8.41
CA VAL A 407 27.90 -1.27 -7.32
C VAL A 407 26.62 -0.73 -6.71
N GLY A 408 26.49 -0.83 -5.39
CA GLY A 408 25.35 -0.35 -4.61
C GLY A 408 25.76 0.64 -3.52
N GLY A 409 24.77 1.18 -2.80
CA GLY A 409 25.02 2.20 -1.76
C GLY A 409 25.93 1.74 -0.62
N PHE A 410 25.97 0.44 -0.29
CA PHE A 410 26.76 -0.10 0.82
C PHE A 410 28.05 -0.79 0.38
N GLY A 411 28.28 -0.99 -0.94
CA GLY A 411 29.45 -1.69 -1.44
C GLY A 411 29.26 -2.19 -2.85
N ARG A 412 29.90 -3.31 -3.16
CA ARG A 412 29.93 -3.87 -4.52
C ARG A 412 29.69 -5.38 -4.51
N VAL A 413 29.27 -5.88 -5.67
CA VAL A 413 29.14 -7.32 -5.94
C VAL A 413 30.17 -7.70 -7.01
N GLU A 414 30.98 -8.70 -6.73
CA GLU A 414 32.08 -9.14 -7.58
C GLU A 414 31.92 -10.61 -7.94
N LEU A 415 32.19 -10.97 -9.19
CA LEU A 415 32.35 -12.36 -9.58
C LEU A 415 33.69 -12.86 -9.05
N VAL A 416 33.65 -13.93 -8.27
CA VAL A 416 34.84 -14.55 -7.71
C VAL A 416 34.94 -16.02 -8.10
N GLN A 417 36.16 -16.53 -8.22
CA GLN A 417 36.44 -17.93 -8.48
C GLN A 417 37.19 -18.57 -7.33
N LEU A 418 36.84 -19.80 -6.98
CA LEU A 418 37.53 -20.58 -5.95
C LEU A 418 38.84 -21.15 -6.54
N ALA A 419 39.96 -20.88 -5.89
CA ALA A 419 41.29 -21.15 -6.40
C ALA A 419 41.58 -22.62 -6.76
N ASN A 420 40.98 -23.58 -6.07
CA ASN A 420 41.20 -25.01 -6.29
C ASN A 420 40.05 -25.69 -7.03
N ASP A 421 39.09 -24.90 -7.53
CA ASP A 421 37.85 -25.37 -8.13
C ASP A 421 37.37 -24.30 -9.14
N ASN A 422 37.02 -24.68 -10.34
CA ASN A 422 36.56 -23.74 -11.37
C ASN A 422 35.17 -23.15 -11.11
N ARG A 423 34.60 -23.40 -9.92
CA ARG A 423 33.31 -22.83 -9.53
C ARG A 423 33.42 -21.33 -9.27
N THR A 424 32.42 -20.61 -9.74
CA THR A 424 32.30 -19.17 -9.56
C THR A 424 31.14 -18.82 -8.63
N PHE A 425 31.31 -17.72 -7.93
CA PHE A 425 30.35 -17.18 -6.96
C PHE A 425 30.24 -15.66 -7.14
N ALA A 426 29.16 -15.09 -6.64
CA ALA A 426 29.05 -13.65 -6.47
C ALA A 426 29.41 -13.28 -5.02
N MET A 427 30.34 -12.37 -4.83
CA MET A 427 30.73 -11.89 -3.51
C MET A 427 30.24 -10.46 -3.31
N LYS A 428 29.23 -10.29 -2.42
CA LYS A 428 28.73 -8.98 -1.98
C LYS A 428 29.64 -8.48 -0.87
N THR A 429 30.39 -7.40 -1.14
CA THR A 429 31.32 -6.74 -0.23
C THR A 429 30.71 -5.48 0.31
N LEU A 430 30.59 -5.31 1.62
CA LEU A 430 29.89 -4.21 2.28
C LEU A 430 30.86 -3.44 3.19
N LYS A 431 30.88 -2.10 3.08
CA LYS A 431 31.72 -1.19 3.88
C LYS A 431 31.11 -1.05 5.30
N LYS A 432 31.74 -1.58 6.35
CA LYS A 432 31.24 -1.53 7.74
C LYS A 432 31.01 -0.10 8.23
N HIS A 433 31.96 0.78 7.98
CA HIS A 433 31.85 2.19 8.37
C HIS A 433 30.54 2.82 7.85
N HIS A 434 30.23 2.61 6.58
CA HIS A 434 29.00 3.16 5.98
C HIS A 434 27.72 2.53 6.57
N ILE A 435 27.74 1.23 6.90
CA ILE A 435 26.65 0.56 7.59
C ILE A 435 26.40 1.18 8.98
N VAL A 436 27.46 1.48 9.72
CA VAL A 436 27.39 2.09 11.06
C VAL A 436 26.89 3.55 10.96
N GLU A 437 27.44 4.36 10.04
CA GLU A 437 27.00 5.75 9.80
C GLU A 437 25.51 5.85 9.44
N THR A 438 25.06 4.92 8.61
CA THR A 438 23.64 4.86 8.18
C THR A 438 22.76 4.07 9.13
N ARG A 439 23.34 3.50 10.21
CA ARG A 439 22.65 2.68 11.21
C ARG A 439 21.88 1.49 10.63
N GLN A 440 22.48 0.77 9.67
CA GLN A 440 21.86 -0.35 8.95
C GLN A 440 22.28 -1.73 9.48
N GLN A 441 22.92 -1.81 10.64
CA GLN A 441 23.48 -3.05 11.20
C GLN A 441 22.44 -4.16 11.33
N GLU A 442 21.26 -3.83 11.85
CA GLU A 442 20.18 -4.82 12.05
C GLU A 442 19.63 -5.33 10.72
N HIS A 443 19.55 -4.48 9.70
CA HIS A 443 19.10 -4.88 8.36
C HIS A 443 20.07 -5.88 7.74
N ILE A 444 21.37 -5.63 7.81
CA ILE A 444 22.39 -6.53 7.27
C ILE A 444 22.41 -7.86 8.03
N MET A 445 22.25 -7.84 9.35
CA MET A 445 22.14 -9.07 10.14
C MET A 445 20.87 -9.87 9.83
N ASN A 446 19.75 -9.20 9.55
CA ASN A 446 18.51 -9.84 9.12
C ASN A 446 18.63 -10.41 7.70
N GLU A 447 19.24 -9.67 6.76
CA GLU A 447 19.55 -10.15 5.41
C GLU A 447 20.35 -11.46 5.49
N LYS A 448 21.48 -11.46 6.23
CA LYS A 448 22.28 -12.67 6.44
C LYS A 448 21.44 -13.83 6.99
N ARG A 449 20.68 -13.59 8.08
CA ARG A 449 19.90 -14.64 8.75
C ARG A 449 18.87 -15.26 7.81
N ILE A 450 18.14 -14.43 7.08
CA ILE A 450 17.11 -14.89 6.13
C ILE A 450 17.76 -15.67 4.98
N MET A 451 18.81 -15.13 4.39
CA MET A 451 19.46 -15.77 3.24
C MET A 451 20.22 -17.05 3.62
N MET A 452 20.78 -17.14 4.83
CA MET A 452 21.44 -18.37 5.32
C MET A 452 20.44 -19.52 5.51
N GLU A 453 19.19 -19.22 5.83
CA GLU A 453 18.10 -20.21 5.95
C GLU A 453 17.45 -20.52 4.61
N ALA A 454 17.51 -19.59 3.64
CA ALA A 454 16.81 -19.72 2.37
C ALA A 454 17.31 -20.91 1.54
N ASN A 455 16.36 -21.76 1.12
CA ASN A 455 16.59 -22.89 0.24
C ASN A 455 15.45 -23.02 -0.76
N SER A 456 15.45 -22.18 -1.79
CA SER A 456 14.49 -22.15 -2.88
C SER A 456 15.19 -21.98 -4.21
N PRO A 457 14.81 -22.70 -5.27
CA PRO A 457 15.42 -22.54 -6.58
C PRO A 457 15.15 -21.19 -7.23
N PHE A 458 14.23 -20.37 -6.68
CA PHE A 458 13.85 -19.04 -7.15
C PHE A 458 14.42 -17.91 -6.27
N ILE A 459 15.29 -18.23 -5.32
CA ILE A 459 15.99 -17.29 -4.44
C ILE A 459 17.48 -17.54 -4.58
N VAL A 460 18.27 -16.46 -4.68
CA VAL A 460 19.72 -16.57 -4.72
C VAL A 460 20.23 -17.17 -3.40
N ARG A 461 21.16 -18.10 -3.49
CA ARG A 461 21.69 -18.81 -2.33
C ARG A 461 22.85 -18.06 -1.70
N LEU A 462 22.87 -17.95 -0.36
CA LEU A 462 24.02 -17.49 0.42
C LEU A 462 24.75 -18.71 0.98
N PHE A 463 25.99 -18.92 0.59
CA PHE A 463 26.80 -20.08 1.01
C PHE A 463 27.54 -19.84 2.32
N LYS A 464 28.22 -18.69 2.43
CA LYS A 464 29.06 -18.34 3.57
C LYS A 464 29.16 -16.83 3.74
N THR A 465 29.49 -16.39 4.94
CA THR A 465 29.84 -14.99 5.22
C THR A 465 31.26 -14.92 5.81
N PHE A 466 31.94 -13.78 5.56
CA PHE A 466 33.24 -13.49 6.12
C PHE A 466 33.25 -12.04 6.63
N THR A 467 34.15 -11.75 7.56
CA THR A 467 34.34 -10.40 8.08
C THR A 467 35.82 -10.11 8.26
N ASN A 468 36.21 -8.85 8.08
CA ASN A 468 37.49 -8.30 8.48
C ASN A 468 37.28 -6.94 9.17
N LYS A 469 38.35 -6.19 9.44
CA LYS A 469 38.22 -4.88 10.14
C LYS A 469 37.39 -3.84 9.37
N LYS A 470 37.29 -3.91 8.03
CA LYS A 470 36.72 -2.89 7.16
C LYS A 470 35.43 -3.31 6.49
N TYR A 471 35.31 -4.62 6.17
CA TYR A 471 34.24 -5.14 5.31
C TYR A 471 33.56 -6.35 5.88
N LEU A 472 32.30 -6.52 5.50
CA LEU A 472 31.55 -7.77 5.55
C LEU A 472 31.48 -8.34 4.12
N PHE A 473 31.52 -9.67 4.02
CA PHE A 473 31.46 -10.39 2.75
C PHE A 473 30.37 -11.46 2.80
N MET A 474 29.57 -11.53 1.75
CA MET A 474 28.55 -12.56 1.56
C MET A 474 28.86 -13.32 0.28
N LEU A 475 29.17 -14.61 0.39
CA LEU A 475 29.44 -15.50 -0.76
C LEU A 475 28.14 -16.09 -1.26
N LEU A 476 27.69 -15.62 -2.42
CA LEU A 476 26.40 -15.88 -3.02
C LEU A 476 26.51 -16.74 -4.29
N GLU A 477 25.41 -17.35 -4.69
CA GLU A 477 25.26 -17.99 -5.98
C GLU A 477 25.45 -16.96 -7.11
N ALA A 478 26.23 -17.32 -8.13
CA ALA A 478 26.45 -16.49 -9.31
C ALA A 478 25.33 -16.72 -10.33
N CYS A 479 24.52 -15.68 -10.58
CA CYS A 479 23.48 -15.66 -11.62
C CYS A 479 23.98 -14.82 -12.80
N LEU A 480 24.64 -15.44 -13.78
CA LEU A 480 25.35 -14.73 -14.85
C LEU A 480 24.48 -14.37 -16.07
N GLY A 481 23.16 -14.61 -16.01
CA GLY A 481 22.24 -14.25 -17.08
C GLY A 481 21.85 -12.77 -17.12
N GLY A 482 22.34 -11.96 -16.18
CA GLY A 482 22.06 -10.52 -16.10
C GLY A 482 20.74 -10.18 -15.37
N GLU A 483 20.52 -8.90 -15.17
CA GLU A 483 19.32 -8.35 -14.52
C GLU A 483 18.12 -8.39 -15.49
N LEU A 484 16.94 -8.77 -14.97
CA LEU A 484 15.71 -8.73 -15.75
C LEU A 484 15.38 -7.29 -16.20
N TRP A 485 15.76 -6.28 -15.40
CA TRP A 485 15.64 -4.87 -15.75
C TRP A 485 16.40 -4.49 -17.02
N THR A 486 17.67 -4.93 -17.17
CA THR A 486 18.49 -4.66 -18.37
C THR A 486 17.83 -5.27 -19.60
N ILE A 487 17.35 -6.52 -19.49
CA ILE A 487 16.67 -7.21 -20.58
C ILE A 487 15.35 -6.53 -20.94
N LEU A 488 14.58 -6.08 -19.94
CA LEU A 488 13.33 -5.34 -20.12
C LEU A 488 13.58 -4.00 -20.84
N ARG A 489 14.61 -3.27 -20.42
CA ARG A 489 15.03 -2.01 -21.03
C ARG A 489 15.34 -2.21 -22.52
N ASP A 490 16.12 -3.22 -22.84
CA ASP A 490 16.58 -3.48 -24.21
C ASP A 490 15.44 -3.97 -25.13
N LYS A 491 14.47 -4.73 -24.59
CA LYS A 491 13.28 -5.21 -25.32
C LYS A 491 12.11 -4.21 -25.31
N GLY A 492 12.13 -3.22 -24.44
CA GLY A 492 11.07 -2.22 -24.24
C GLY A 492 9.86 -2.75 -23.45
N SER A 493 9.44 -3.99 -23.63
CA SER A 493 8.40 -4.68 -22.84
C SER A 493 8.38 -6.16 -23.17
N PHE A 494 7.75 -6.97 -22.32
CA PHE A 494 7.57 -8.40 -22.57
C PHE A 494 6.14 -8.70 -23.04
N ASP A 495 5.98 -9.80 -23.78
CA ASP A 495 4.69 -10.38 -24.09
C ASP A 495 4.06 -11.05 -22.85
N ASP A 496 2.79 -11.43 -22.98
CA ASP A 496 2.01 -12.00 -21.88
C ASP A 496 2.61 -13.34 -21.38
N GLY A 497 3.11 -14.20 -22.29
CA GLY A 497 3.70 -15.49 -21.94
C GLY A 497 5.03 -15.34 -21.18
N THR A 498 5.90 -14.46 -21.66
CA THR A 498 7.17 -14.12 -21.00
C THR A 498 6.94 -13.51 -19.63
N THR A 499 5.98 -12.58 -19.52
CA THR A 499 5.62 -11.96 -18.24
C THR A 499 5.08 -13.00 -17.27
N ARG A 500 4.20 -13.89 -17.72
CA ARG A 500 3.61 -14.95 -16.91
C ARG A 500 4.66 -15.90 -16.33
N PHE A 501 5.68 -16.24 -17.12
CA PHE A 501 6.78 -17.09 -16.67
C PHE A 501 7.59 -16.43 -15.54
N TYR A 502 8.00 -15.17 -15.70
CA TYR A 502 8.81 -14.48 -14.68
C TYR A 502 8.00 -14.14 -13.42
N VAL A 503 6.75 -13.71 -13.59
CA VAL A 503 5.82 -13.52 -12.46
C VAL A 503 5.60 -14.84 -11.72
N GLY A 504 5.50 -15.97 -12.44
CA GLY A 504 5.42 -17.30 -11.85
C GLY A 504 6.64 -17.63 -10.98
N CYS A 505 7.85 -17.33 -11.44
CA CYS A 505 9.07 -17.51 -10.64
C CYS A 505 9.04 -16.67 -9.35
N VAL A 506 8.58 -15.41 -9.43
CA VAL A 506 8.44 -14.54 -8.25
C VAL A 506 7.40 -15.08 -7.27
N ILE A 507 6.26 -15.58 -7.77
CA ILE A 507 5.20 -16.20 -6.92
C ILE A 507 5.76 -17.42 -6.17
N GLU A 508 6.57 -18.26 -6.81
CA GLU A 508 7.22 -19.39 -6.15
C GLU A 508 8.24 -18.93 -5.08
N ALA A 509 9.01 -17.87 -5.35
CA ALA A 509 9.89 -17.26 -4.35
C ALA A 509 9.10 -16.70 -3.15
N PHE A 510 8.02 -15.98 -3.41
CA PHE A 510 7.13 -15.45 -2.36
C PHE A 510 6.40 -16.54 -1.60
N THR A 511 6.01 -17.65 -2.25
CA THR A 511 5.42 -18.80 -1.55
C THR A 511 6.38 -19.32 -0.49
N TYR A 512 7.66 -19.48 -0.85
CA TYR A 512 8.68 -19.90 0.10
C TYR A 512 8.85 -18.93 1.27
N LEU A 513 8.90 -17.61 1.00
CA LEU A 513 9.11 -16.57 2.01
C LEU A 513 7.90 -16.39 2.93
N HIS A 514 6.70 -16.26 2.32
CA HIS A 514 5.48 -15.96 3.06
C HIS A 514 5.03 -17.11 3.97
N GLU A 515 5.24 -18.38 3.56
CA GLU A 515 5.02 -19.54 4.42
C GLU A 515 5.89 -19.50 5.69
N ARG A 516 7.02 -18.78 5.67
CA ARG A 516 7.94 -18.58 6.78
C ARG A 516 7.76 -17.24 7.50
N GLY A 517 6.70 -16.52 7.17
CA GLY A 517 6.39 -15.20 7.73
C GLY A 517 7.43 -14.14 7.38
N ILE A 518 8.07 -14.24 6.21
CA ILE A 518 9.06 -13.27 5.72
C ILE A 518 8.41 -12.42 4.64
N VAL A 519 8.37 -11.10 4.86
CA VAL A 519 8.00 -10.09 3.86
C VAL A 519 9.27 -9.59 3.18
N TYR A 520 9.24 -9.44 1.85
CA TYR A 520 10.42 -9.09 1.04
C TYR A 520 10.62 -7.57 0.89
N ARG A 521 9.60 -6.81 0.49
CA ARG A 521 9.48 -5.35 0.46
C ARG A 521 10.31 -4.57 -0.57
N ASP A 522 11.09 -5.22 -1.43
CA ASP A 522 11.86 -4.53 -2.50
C ASP A 522 11.79 -5.26 -3.85
N LEU A 523 10.60 -5.78 -4.20
CA LEU A 523 10.40 -6.38 -5.51
C LEU A 523 10.48 -5.31 -6.61
N LYS A 524 11.36 -5.54 -7.56
CA LYS A 524 11.56 -4.74 -8.79
C LYS A 524 12.37 -5.53 -9.80
N PRO A 525 12.38 -5.17 -11.10
CA PRO A 525 13.12 -5.91 -12.11
C PRO A 525 14.65 -5.96 -11.89
N GLU A 526 15.22 -4.96 -11.20
CA GLU A 526 16.64 -4.91 -10.83
C GLU A 526 17.04 -6.01 -9.83
N ASN A 527 16.09 -6.44 -8.99
CA ASN A 527 16.29 -7.47 -7.98
C ASN A 527 15.93 -8.88 -8.47
N LEU A 528 15.79 -9.05 -9.78
CA LEU A 528 15.55 -10.33 -10.45
C LEU A 528 16.70 -10.62 -11.41
N LEU A 529 17.53 -11.63 -11.07
CA LEU A 529 18.64 -12.08 -11.91
C LEU A 529 18.30 -13.39 -12.63
N LEU A 530 18.73 -13.52 -13.87
CA LEU A 530 18.62 -14.77 -14.62
C LEU A 530 19.78 -15.72 -14.32
N ASP A 531 19.45 -16.98 -14.10
CA ASP A 531 20.46 -18.04 -14.11
C ASP A 531 20.77 -18.53 -15.54
N SER A 532 21.68 -19.48 -15.66
CA SER A 532 22.12 -20.02 -16.96
C SER A 532 21.01 -20.70 -17.77
N LYS A 533 19.90 -21.11 -17.13
CA LYS A 533 18.73 -21.72 -17.77
C LYS A 533 17.63 -20.71 -18.10
N GLY A 534 17.83 -19.42 -17.78
CA GLY A 534 16.86 -18.35 -18.00
C GLY A 534 15.76 -18.25 -16.95
N TYR A 535 15.84 -18.96 -15.84
CA TYR A 535 14.94 -18.79 -14.69
C TYR A 535 15.38 -17.59 -13.87
N CYS A 536 14.44 -16.78 -13.38
CA CYS A 536 14.80 -15.68 -12.52
C CYS A 536 14.87 -16.09 -11.06
N LYS A 537 15.81 -15.49 -10.35
CA LYS A 537 16.02 -15.63 -8.92
C LYS A 537 15.93 -14.27 -8.24
N LEU A 538 15.29 -14.25 -7.09
CA LEU A 538 15.16 -13.08 -6.24
C LEU A 538 16.48 -12.85 -5.50
N VAL A 539 16.97 -11.60 -5.54
CA VAL A 539 18.22 -11.16 -4.90
C VAL A 539 17.95 -9.98 -3.98
N ASP A 540 18.95 -9.54 -3.25
CA ASP A 540 18.94 -8.37 -2.35
C ASP A 540 17.82 -8.40 -1.28
N PHE A 541 18.14 -9.01 -0.14
CA PHE A 541 17.25 -9.17 1.01
C PHE A 541 17.43 -8.08 2.07
N GLY A 542 18.07 -6.97 1.73
CA GLY A 542 18.35 -5.86 2.66
C GLY A 542 17.10 -5.28 3.32
N PHE A 543 15.93 -5.37 2.68
CA PHE A 543 14.65 -4.95 3.25
C PHE A 543 13.77 -6.11 3.71
N ALA A 544 14.20 -7.35 3.55
CA ALA A 544 13.41 -8.49 3.98
C ALA A 544 13.32 -8.56 5.51
N LYS A 545 12.17 -8.95 6.03
CA LYS A 545 11.93 -9.03 7.47
C LYS A 545 11.01 -10.20 7.82
N ARG A 546 11.38 -10.93 8.87
CA ARG A 546 10.49 -11.93 9.48
C ARG A 546 9.50 -11.22 10.39
N ILE A 547 8.20 -11.37 10.12
CA ILE A 547 7.09 -10.86 10.92
C ILE A 547 6.28 -12.03 11.45
N GLY A 548 5.80 -11.95 12.70
CA GLY A 548 4.91 -12.97 13.25
C GLY A 548 3.53 -12.95 12.58
N SER A 549 2.80 -14.08 12.66
CA SER A 549 1.44 -14.17 12.17
C SER A 549 0.56 -13.09 12.79
N GLY A 550 -0.23 -12.37 11.97
CA GLY A 550 -1.10 -11.26 12.41
C GLY A 550 -0.37 -10.02 12.92
N ARG A 551 0.96 -9.95 12.78
CA ARG A 551 1.76 -8.78 13.18
C ARG A 551 2.12 -7.93 11.98
N LYS A 552 2.26 -6.63 12.23
CA LYS A 552 2.69 -5.64 11.24
C LYS A 552 4.09 -5.11 11.53
N THR A 553 4.76 -4.62 10.51
CA THR A 553 5.99 -3.85 10.60
C THR A 553 5.76 -2.42 10.13
N TRP A 554 6.60 -1.47 10.57
CA TRP A 554 6.36 -0.03 10.43
C TRP A 554 7.51 0.70 9.73
N THR A 555 8.52 -0.02 9.27
CA THR A 555 9.68 0.55 8.60
C THR A 555 9.30 1.06 7.23
N PHE A 556 9.54 2.34 6.95
CA PHE A 556 9.39 2.88 5.60
C PHE A 556 10.58 2.43 4.74
N CYS A 557 10.34 1.60 3.73
CA CYS A 557 11.38 1.09 2.83
C CYS A 557 10.77 0.62 1.50
N GLY A 558 11.62 0.48 0.50
CA GLY A 558 11.29 0.03 -0.84
C GLY A 558 11.67 1.04 -1.92
N THR A 559 11.31 0.78 -3.15
CA THR A 559 11.52 1.65 -4.31
C THR A 559 10.26 2.50 -4.54
N PRO A 560 10.34 3.83 -4.74
CA PRO A 560 9.18 4.73 -4.75
C PRO A 560 7.99 4.27 -5.58
N GLU A 561 8.23 3.79 -6.79
CA GLU A 561 7.18 3.35 -7.72
C GLU A 561 6.50 2.05 -7.29
N TYR A 562 7.14 1.29 -6.38
CA TYR A 562 6.71 -0.05 -5.93
C TYR A 562 6.13 -0.06 -4.52
N VAL A 563 6.27 1.04 -3.77
CA VAL A 563 5.83 1.12 -2.37
C VAL A 563 4.32 1.09 -2.28
N ALA A 564 3.78 0.23 -1.40
CA ALA A 564 2.35 0.11 -1.18
C ALA A 564 1.78 1.31 -0.38
N PRO A 565 0.48 1.67 -0.59
CA PRO A 565 -0.16 2.80 0.08
C PRO A 565 -0.05 2.80 1.59
N GLU A 566 -0.18 1.64 2.25
CA GLU A 566 -0.08 1.51 3.70
C GLU A 566 1.32 1.79 4.25
N ILE A 567 2.37 1.58 3.44
CA ILE A 567 3.76 1.96 3.78
C ILE A 567 3.90 3.47 3.70
N ILE A 568 3.39 4.08 2.62
CA ILE A 568 3.42 5.54 2.43
C ILE A 568 2.68 6.24 3.57
N LEU A 569 1.49 5.74 3.93
CA LEU A 569 0.64 6.29 5.00
C LEU A 569 1.07 5.87 6.40
N ASN A 570 2.14 5.06 6.51
CA ASN A 570 2.66 4.54 7.78
C ASN A 570 1.56 3.90 8.67
N LYS A 571 0.67 3.09 8.05
CA LYS A 571 -0.43 2.38 8.72
C LYS A 571 -0.02 1.01 9.27
N GLY A 572 1.27 0.65 9.11
CA GLY A 572 1.77 -0.70 9.34
C GLY A 572 1.43 -1.63 8.17
N HIS A 573 2.35 -2.50 7.83
CA HIS A 573 2.24 -3.40 6.68
C HIS A 573 2.69 -4.82 7.02
N ASP A 574 2.27 -5.77 6.21
CA ASP A 574 2.57 -7.20 6.31
C ASP A 574 2.93 -7.79 4.93
N LEU A 575 2.72 -9.09 4.76
CA LEU A 575 2.98 -9.79 3.50
C LEU A 575 2.23 -9.23 2.29
N SER A 576 1.11 -8.54 2.52
CA SER A 576 0.27 -7.96 1.47
C SER A 576 0.96 -6.83 0.69
N ALA A 577 1.98 -6.21 1.27
CA ALA A 577 2.81 -5.23 0.57
C ALA A 577 3.54 -5.84 -0.64
N ASP A 578 3.95 -7.12 -0.54
CA ASP A 578 4.58 -7.84 -1.66
C ASP A 578 3.59 -8.15 -2.79
N TYR A 579 2.28 -8.33 -2.48
CA TYR A 579 1.25 -8.53 -3.51
C TYR A 579 1.01 -7.24 -4.31
N TRP A 580 1.03 -6.08 -3.66
CA TRP A 580 1.02 -4.79 -4.34
C TRP A 580 2.19 -4.68 -5.31
N SER A 581 3.41 -4.89 -4.82
CA SER A 581 4.64 -4.81 -5.63
C SER A 581 4.63 -5.82 -6.80
N LEU A 582 4.03 -7.01 -6.61
CA LEU A 582 3.84 -8.00 -7.67
C LEU A 582 2.95 -7.45 -8.79
N GLY A 583 1.87 -6.74 -8.45
CA GLY A 583 1.00 -6.07 -9.42
C GLY A 583 1.73 -4.98 -10.21
N ILE A 584 2.58 -4.19 -9.53
CA ILE A 584 3.43 -3.18 -10.17
C ILE A 584 4.43 -3.84 -11.14
N LEU A 585 5.10 -4.92 -10.71
CA LEU A 585 6.01 -5.68 -11.55
C LEU A 585 5.31 -6.21 -12.81
N MET A 586 4.12 -6.79 -12.67
CA MET A 586 3.34 -7.27 -13.82
C MET A 586 3.07 -6.15 -14.82
N PHE A 587 2.62 -5.00 -14.33
CA PHE A 587 2.37 -3.84 -15.20
C PHE A 587 3.65 -3.41 -15.90
N GLU A 588 4.76 -3.28 -15.19
CA GLU A 588 6.04 -2.84 -15.75
C GLU A 588 6.60 -3.82 -16.77
N LEU A 589 6.54 -5.13 -16.52
CA LEU A 589 6.99 -6.13 -17.50
C LEU A 589 6.18 -6.06 -18.80
N LEU A 590 4.86 -5.88 -18.72
CA LEU A 590 3.96 -5.80 -19.88
C LEU A 590 4.06 -4.47 -20.65
N THR A 591 4.40 -3.39 -19.98
CA THR A 591 4.37 -2.04 -20.58
C THR A 591 5.74 -1.42 -20.82
N GLY A 592 6.75 -1.86 -20.06
CA GLY A 592 8.08 -1.31 -20.03
C GLY A 592 8.28 -0.17 -19.02
N SER A 593 7.26 0.24 -18.27
CA SER A 593 7.34 1.29 -17.26
C SER A 593 6.37 1.01 -16.12
N PRO A 594 6.67 1.37 -14.86
CA PRO A 594 5.73 1.22 -13.77
C PRO A 594 4.51 2.12 -13.94
N PRO A 595 3.33 1.75 -13.37
CA PRO A 595 2.10 2.52 -13.54
C PRO A 595 2.14 3.88 -12.85
N PHE A 596 2.91 4.01 -11.78
CA PHE A 596 2.99 5.21 -10.97
C PHE A 596 4.38 5.83 -11.10
N THR A 597 4.47 6.94 -11.84
CA THR A 597 5.75 7.64 -12.04
C THR A 597 5.51 9.15 -11.95
N GLY A 598 6.18 9.79 -11.02
CA GLY A 598 6.21 11.25 -10.83
C GLY A 598 7.58 11.82 -11.20
N SER A 599 7.69 13.16 -11.24
CA SER A 599 8.99 13.84 -11.43
C SER A 599 9.89 13.76 -10.18
N ASP A 600 9.30 13.42 -9.05
CA ASP A 600 9.95 13.27 -7.76
C ASP A 600 9.17 12.24 -6.92
N PRO A 601 9.78 11.70 -5.85
CA PRO A 601 9.13 10.67 -5.03
C PRO A 601 7.80 11.10 -4.42
N MET A 602 7.64 12.37 -4.02
CA MET A 602 6.39 12.84 -3.41
C MET A 602 5.24 12.83 -4.41
N LYS A 603 5.50 13.24 -5.67
CA LYS A 603 4.50 13.15 -6.73
C LYS A 603 4.16 11.70 -7.06
N THR A 604 5.16 10.81 -7.06
CA THR A 604 4.92 9.36 -7.22
C THR A 604 3.98 8.84 -6.12
N TYR A 605 4.25 9.17 -4.85
CA TYR A 605 3.38 8.76 -3.73
C TYR A 605 1.97 9.32 -3.85
N ASN A 606 1.82 10.59 -4.22
CA ASN A 606 0.51 11.18 -4.44
C ASN A 606 -0.27 10.51 -5.59
N ILE A 607 0.41 10.02 -6.63
CA ILE A 607 -0.23 9.25 -7.71
C ILE A 607 -0.62 7.86 -7.20
N ILE A 608 0.25 7.17 -6.46
CA ILE A 608 -0.04 5.87 -5.83
C ILE A 608 -1.30 5.96 -4.96
N LEU A 609 -1.40 7.01 -4.14
CA LEU A 609 -2.53 7.22 -3.23
C LEU A 609 -3.87 7.59 -3.94
N LYS A 610 -3.86 7.79 -5.25
CA LYS A 610 -5.09 7.92 -6.07
C LYS A 610 -5.61 6.56 -6.57
N GLY A 611 -4.82 5.50 -6.42
CA GLY A 611 -5.19 4.13 -6.74
C GLY A 611 -4.96 3.72 -8.19
N ILE A 612 -4.96 2.40 -8.41
CA ILE A 612 -4.71 1.78 -9.74
C ILE A 612 -5.85 2.05 -10.74
N ASP A 613 -7.05 2.34 -10.27
CA ASP A 613 -8.20 2.58 -11.14
C ASP A 613 -8.10 3.90 -11.91
N MET A 614 -7.24 4.83 -11.48
CA MET A 614 -6.92 6.07 -12.19
C MET A 614 -5.89 5.89 -13.31
N ILE A 615 -5.30 4.69 -13.43
CA ILE A 615 -4.26 4.41 -14.44
C ILE A 615 -4.89 3.83 -15.69
N GLU A 616 -4.60 4.44 -16.83
CA GLU A 616 -5.00 3.94 -18.13
C GLU A 616 -4.07 2.79 -18.56
N PHE A 617 -4.66 1.63 -18.85
CA PHE A 617 -3.91 0.47 -19.33
C PHE A 617 -3.73 0.54 -20.85
N PRO A 618 -2.49 0.42 -21.36
CA PRO A 618 -2.25 0.34 -22.79
C PRO A 618 -3.00 -0.83 -23.45
N ARG A 619 -3.50 -0.64 -24.68
CA ARG A 619 -4.30 -1.64 -25.42
C ARG A 619 -3.62 -3.02 -25.56
N LYS A 620 -2.29 -3.06 -25.54
CA LYS A 620 -1.51 -4.31 -25.62
C LYS A 620 -1.64 -5.20 -24.36
N VAL A 621 -2.05 -4.66 -23.22
CA VAL A 621 -2.25 -5.43 -21.98
C VAL A 621 -3.59 -6.15 -22.05
N LEU A 622 -3.57 -7.48 -21.94
CA LEU A 622 -4.78 -8.30 -22.03
C LEU A 622 -5.72 -8.07 -20.83
N LYS A 623 -7.03 -8.21 -21.06
CA LYS A 623 -8.06 -7.98 -20.02
C LYS A 623 -7.84 -8.80 -18.75
N ASN A 624 -7.43 -10.08 -18.88
CA ASN A 624 -7.17 -10.92 -17.71
C ASN A 624 -5.96 -10.43 -16.90
N ALA A 625 -4.91 -9.94 -17.56
CA ALA A 625 -3.75 -9.33 -16.90
C ALA A 625 -4.16 -8.03 -16.17
N GLN A 626 -4.93 -7.15 -16.85
CA GLN A 626 -5.46 -5.93 -16.22
C GLN A 626 -6.29 -6.25 -14.97
N ALA A 627 -7.18 -7.25 -15.06
CA ALA A 627 -8.02 -7.66 -13.94
C ALA A 627 -7.20 -8.19 -12.76
N LEU A 628 -6.13 -8.94 -13.02
CA LEU A 628 -5.24 -9.43 -11.95
C LEU A 628 -4.45 -8.29 -11.33
N ILE A 629 -3.85 -7.40 -12.13
CA ILE A 629 -3.11 -6.23 -11.62
C ILE A 629 -4.02 -5.37 -10.71
N LYS A 630 -5.26 -5.10 -11.13
CA LYS A 630 -6.23 -4.34 -10.31
C LYS A 630 -6.59 -5.05 -9.01
N LYS A 631 -6.63 -6.38 -8.98
CA LYS A 631 -6.87 -7.16 -7.76
C LYS A 631 -5.66 -7.18 -6.81
N LEU A 632 -4.45 -7.12 -7.34
CA LEU A 632 -3.21 -7.06 -6.55
C LEU A 632 -2.94 -5.65 -6.01
N CYS A 633 -3.28 -4.61 -6.80
CA CYS A 633 -3.05 -3.20 -6.45
C CYS A 633 -4.28 -2.52 -5.83
N ARG A 634 -5.03 -3.21 -4.95
CA ARG A 634 -6.06 -2.59 -4.13
C ARG A 634 -5.44 -1.70 -3.07
N ASP A 635 -6.02 -0.52 -2.84
CA ASP A 635 -5.54 0.43 -1.83
C ASP A 635 -5.63 -0.17 -0.43
N ASN A 636 -6.76 -0.83 -0.13
CA ASN A 636 -6.93 -1.61 1.10
C ASN A 636 -6.16 -2.94 0.99
N PRO A 637 -5.14 -3.19 1.83
CA PRO A 637 -4.35 -4.42 1.78
C PRO A 637 -5.20 -5.69 1.91
N THR A 638 -6.31 -5.63 2.66
CA THR A 638 -7.17 -6.79 2.94
C THR A 638 -7.99 -7.24 1.72
N GLU A 639 -8.23 -6.34 0.76
CA GLU A 639 -8.93 -6.63 -0.49
C GLU A 639 -8.01 -7.19 -1.58
N ARG A 640 -6.70 -7.20 -1.35
CA ARG A 640 -5.74 -7.70 -2.34
C ARG A 640 -5.88 -9.21 -2.50
N LEU A 641 -5.91 -9.66 -3.76
CA LEU A 641 -5.84 -11.09 -4.04
C LEU A 641 -4.55 -11.67 -3.45
N GLY A 642 -4.67 -12.73 -2.69
CA GLY A 642 -3.57 -13.33 -1.95
C GLY A 642 -3.54 -13.00 -0.45
N TYR A 643 -4.24 -11.97 0.01
CA TYR A 643 -4.37 -11.68 1.45
C TYR A 643 -5.27 -12.67 2.17
N GLN A 644 -6.24 -13.25 1.47
CA GLN A 644 -7.23 -14.19 1.97
C GLN A 644 -6.62 -15.55 2.37
N LYS A 645 -7.46 -16.45 2.91
CA LYS A 645 -7.06 -17.77 3.44
C LYS A 645 -6.23 -18.63 2.46
N GLY A 646 -6.50 -18.52 1.17
CA GLY A 646 -5.77 -19.27 0.13
C GLY A 646 -4.37 -18.72 -0.15
N GLY A 647 -4.07 -17.48 0.24
CA GLY A 647 -2.76 -16.85 0.03
C GLY A 647 -2.38 -16.79 -1.45
N LEU A 648 -1.11 -17.00 -1.74
CA LEU A 648 -0.57 -17.02 -3.11
C LEU A 648 -1.23 -18.08 -4.01
N LYS A 649 -1.85 -19.13 -3.44
CA LYS A 649 -2.60 -20.12 -4.22
C LYS A 649 -3.82 -19.51 -4.93
N ASP A 650 -4.42 -18.46 -4.37
CA ASP A 650 -5.53 -17.76 -5.01
C ASP A 650 -5.05 -16.93 -6.21
N ILE A 651 -3.85 -16.38 -6.13
CA ILE A 651 -3.18 -15.73 -7.27
C ILE A 651 -2.87 -16.75 -8.36
N MET A 652 -2.32 -17.92 -8.00
CA MET A 652 -2.00 -19.01 -8.94
C MET A 652 -3.24 -19.55 -9.69
N LYS A 653 -4.43 -19.51 -9.06
CA LYS A 653 -5.72 -19.94 -9.64
C LYS A 653 -6.42 -18.87 -10.47
N ASN A 654 -5.85 -17.66 -10.57
CA ASN A 654 -6.47 -16.58 -11.33
C ASN A 654 -6.51 -16.92 -12.83
N LYS A 655 -7.57 -16.47 -13.53
CA LYS A 655 -7.78 -16.68 -14.97
C LYS A 655 -6.60 -16.29 -15.87
N TRP A 656 -5.75 -15.36 -15.41
CA TRP A 656 -4.55 -15.01 -16.17
C TRP A 656 -3.52 -16.14 -16.21
N PHE A 657 -3.54 -17.04 -15.24
CA PHE A 657 -2.70 -18.22 -15.17
C PHE A 657 -3.38 -19.50 -15.70
N ASP A 658 -4.57 -19.40 -16.32
CA ASP A 658 -5.22 -20.58 -16.86
C ASP A 658 -4.30 -21.34 -17.83
N GLY A 659 -4.16 -22.67 -17.61
CA GLY A 659 -3.27 -23.51 -18.39
C GLY A 659 -1.78 -23.40 -18.07
N PHE A 660 -1.37 -22.59 -17.08
CA PHE A 660 0.02 -22.48 -16.68
C PHE A 660 0.49 -23.69 -15.87
N ASN A 661 1.58 -24.33 -16.32
CA ASN A 661 2.12 -25.53 -15.69
C ASN A 661 3.00 -25.19 -14.48
N TRP A 662 2.39 -24.98 -13.31
CA TRP A 662 3.06 -24.66 -12.06
C TRP A 662 4.04 -25.76 -11.61
N GLU A 663 3.67 -27.03 -11.79
CA GLU A 663 4.55 -28.14 -11.40
C GLU A 663 5.80 -28.20 -12.28
N GLY A 664 5.65 -27.98 -13.59
CA GLY A 664 6.77 -27.84 -14.51
C GLY A 664 7.69 -26.68 -14.15
N LEU A 665 7.12 -25.53 -13.67
CA LEU A 665 7.90 -24.41 -13.19
C LEU A 665 8.70 -24.76 -11.93
N ARG A 666 8.07 -25.33 -10.91
CA ARG A 666 8.71 -25.75 -9.63
C ARG A 666 9.85 -26.72 -9.85
N GLN A 667 9.64 -27.68 -10.74
CA GLN A 667 10.65 -28.67 -11.11
C GLN A 667 11.69 -28.14 -12.09
N ARG A 668 11.54 -26.86 -12.52
CA ARG A 668 12.42 -26.22 -13.51
C ARG A 668 12.56 -27.00 -14.83
N LYS A 669 11.44 -27.57 -15.27
CA LYS A 669 11.30 -28.34 -16.52
C LYS A 669 10.70 -27.53 -17.68
N LEU A 670 10.14 -26.34 -17.39
CA LEU A 670 9.66 -25.44 -18.43
C LEU A 670 10.84 -24.83 -19.17
N GLN A 671 10.68 -24.66 -20.48
CA GLN A 671 11.63 -23.88 -21.25
C GLN A 671 11.44 -22.39 -20.91
N ALA A 672 12.50 -21.74 -20.45
CA ALA A 672 12.46 -20.31 -20.19
C ALA A 672 12.31 -19.51 -21.50
N PRO A 673 11.53 -18.42 -21.52
CA PRO A 673 11.29 -17.61 -22.71
C PRO A 673 12.53 -16.85 -23.16
N ILE A 674 13.47 -16.58 -22.25
CA ILE A 674 14.73 -15.91 -22.51
C ILE A 674 15.85 -16.77 -21.94
N ILE A 675 16.72 -17.26 -22.81
CA ILE A 675 17.91 -18.01 -22.42
C ILE A 675 19.11 -17.09 -22.60
N PRO A 676 19.82 -16.73 -21.50
CA PRO A 676 20.96 -15.85 -21.58
C PRO A 676 22.15 -16.52 -22.29
N LYS A 677 22.96 -15.75 -22.99
CA LYS A 677 24.18 -16.23 -23.61
C LYS A 677 25.30 -16.14 -22.58
N ILE A 678 25.76 -17.31 -22.10
CA ILE A 678 26.86 -17.43 -21.14
C ILE A 678 27.86 -18.41 -21.71
N LYS A 679 29.09 -17.94 -22.00
CA LYS A 679 30.13 -18.72 -22.66
C LYS A 679 30.93 -19.61 -21.70
N SER A 680 31.10 -19.16 -20.48
CA SER A 680 31.85 -19.85 -19.42
C SER A 680 31.33 -19.48 -18.02
N PRO A 681 31.68 -20.21 -16.97
CA PRO A 681 31.37 -19.81 -15.60
C PRO A 681 31.95 -18.46 -15.18
N THR A 682 32.92 -17.92 -15.94
CA THR A 682 33.54 -16.61 -15.69
C THR A 682 33.02 -15.52 -16.62
N ASP A 683 32.03 -15.82 -17.46
CA ASP A 683 31.48 -14.88 -18.43
C ASP A 683 30.52 -13.90 -17.77
N ALA A 684 30.95 -12.68 -17.54
CA ALA A 684 30.17 -11.59 -16.98
C ALA A 684 29.74 -10.56 -18.05
N SER A 685 29.65 -10.97 -19.34
CA SER A 685 29.27 -10.08 -20.44
C SER A 685 27.86 -9.52 -20.39
N ASN A 686 26.95 -10.12 -19.55
CA ASN A 686 25.59 -9.64 -19.33
C ASN A 686 25.52 -8.55 -18.25
N PHE A 687 26.64 -8.07 -17.72
CA PHE A 687 26.74 -7.01 -16.71
C PHE A 687 27.55 -5.84 -17.24
N ASP A 688 27.18 -4.63 -16.80
CA ASP A 688 27.87 -3.39 -17.14
C ASP A 688 29.32 -3.39 -16.59
N ASP A 689 30.17 -2.53 -17.14
CA ASP A 689 31.50 -2.30 -16.62
C ASP A 689 31.48 -1.23 -15.55
N TYR A 690 32.17 -1.50 -14.44
CA TYR A 690 32.25 -0.60 -13.30
C TYR A 690 33.69 -0.19 -13.02
N PRO A 691 33.96 1.07 -12.63
CA PRO A 691 35.30 1.52 -12.27
C PRO A 691 35.79 0.78 -11.01
N PRO A 692 37.12 0.67 -10.83
CA PRO A 692 37.70 0.21 -9.57
C PRO A 692 37.23 1.06 -8.37
N ASP A 693 37.23 0.49 -7.17
CA ASP A 693 36.97 1.20 -5.93
C ASP A 693 38.31 1.56 -5.28
N ASP A 694 38.73 2.79 -5.45
CA ASP A 694 40.00 3.30 -4.91
C ASP A 694 39.88 3.77 -3.44
N GLU A 695 38.65 3.80 -2.90
CA GLU A 695 38.39 4.21 -1.53
C GLU A 695 38.60 3.08 -0.53
N THR A 696 39.55 3.30 0.39
CA THR A 696 39.73 2.39 1.52
C THR A 696 39.00 2.96 2.75
N PRO A 697 37.90 2.30 3.20
CA PRO A 697 37.18 2.80 4.39
C PRO A 697 38.03 2.62 5.67
N PRO A 698 37.74 3.41 6.72
CA PRO A 698 38.39 3.24 8.02
C PRO A 698 38.01 1.91 8.67
N ASP A 699 38.84 1.47 9.64
CA ASP A 699 38.55 0.27 10.43
C ASP A 699 37.33 0.50 11.34
N ASP A 700 36.48 -0.49 11.46
CA ASP A 700 35.42 -0.55 12.47
C ASP A 700 35.76 -1.60 13.52
N THR A 701 35.88 -1.16 14.76
CA THR A 701 36.21 -1.99 15.92
C THR A 701 35.06 -2.06 16.93
N SER A 702 33.88 -1.60 16.59
CA SER A 702 32.70 -1.55 17.49
C SER A 702 32.18 -2.93 17.89
N GLY A 703 32.47 -3.97 17.09
CA GLY A 703 32.13 -5.37 17.38
C GLY A 703 30.67 -5.72 17.23
N TRP A 704 29.88 -4.92 16.51
CA TRP A 704 28.48 -5.19 16.21
C TRP A 704 28.28 -6.42 15.31
N ASP A 705 29.30 -6.78 14.55
CA ASP A 705 29.31 -7.84 13.55
C ASP A 705 29.88 -9.20 14.07
N ARG A 706 29.97 -9.40 15.38
CA ARG A 706 30.54 -10.64 15.97
C ARG A 706 29.82 -11.89 15.49
N ASP A 707 28.52 -11.80 15.26
CA ASP A 707 27.68 -12.91 14.81
C ASP A 707 27.48 -12.97 13.28
N PHE A 708 28.28 -12.19 12.53
CA PHE A 708 28.17 -12.12 11.06
C PHE A 708 28.90 -13.25 10.36
#